data_7276617c5ad803f3fae0de1387b8a46c
#
_entry.id   7276617c5ad803f3fae0de1387b8a46c
#
_cell.length_a   1.000
_cell.length_b   1.000
_cell.length_c   1.000
_cell.angle_alpha   90.00
_cell.angle_beta   90.00
_cell.angle_gamma   90.00
#
_symmetry.space_group_name_H-M   'P 1'
#
loop_
_entity.id
_entity.type
_entity.pdbx_description
1 polymer ?
#
loop_
_entity_poly.entity_id
_entity_poly.type
_entity_poly.pdbx_seq_one_letter_code
_entity_poly.pdbx_strand_id
1 'polypeptide(L)'
;MNILQLVPKLNVGGVERGTVEVARYLTLNGHKAVVVSGGGPLTQKLAAIGARHYILPIGRKNPFIMVYCCFRLSHIIKKENIDIVHARSRIPALTGYFAARATQRIFITTAHGQYRKHLISRVMGWGKIVITANETMARYMKENFAVPLRKIRIVPRGVDLKKFSFVSPAARNDKVFRVGMICRFSSLKGHLDFLKAVSYVARRKHNIEVILMGDRASAKEEYIKKIELTMRRLILESVVKFVDSTESVPEVLNRLDVFVSANREQEAFGRSVIEAQARGVPVVATDVGGVAETIKDGITGLLCRPMDPGDMAEKIMRYVEDPALAEDIAAKARKNVEDKYSLKKTMKLTVETYSGVLSGRNIVIFKMSSLGDIILATPSIRAIRKRYPTAVIKMLVDVKFRELLDNCPYLDEVITCDFKHRDKGLGFLRLAGRLRSEDFDMSIDLQNNRRSHLLGFLSAARERYGYDNGKYSFLLNRKISLPRKSVEPVEHQGYVLGLLGITSMEKYLELWPGKEAEEWADAFLAGSWLKKDQKLIAVSLSASRRWSTKNWGTSSMLELTDRLAAEHGIRVVLVGAGEDRKIAADFLKKTNAKPINAVGKTSAAQLPALIERCDVLLTGDSAPMHAAAAVGTPFVVIFGPTDPERHLAPAEDRKVIYAGVKCSPCYKPSCSRRMQCMTEISVDEVLTALMEMLEAGKKVESGQK
;
A
#
# COMPACT_ATOMS: atom_id res chain seq x y z
N MET A 1 -4.15 -20.49 6.20
CA MET A 1 -3.84 -19.29 7.02
C MET A 1 -4.14 -19.57 8.48
N ASN A 2 -3.33 -19.09 9.39
CA ASN A 2 -3.49 -19.22 10.83
C ASN A 2 -3.83 -17.86 11.44
N ILE A 3 -5.06 -17.65 11.84
CA ILE A 3 -5.59 -16.34 12.25
C ILE A 3 -5.85 -16.33 13.76
N LEU A 4 -5.27 -15.33 14.46
CA LEU A 4 -5.52 -15.06 15.87
C LEU A 4 -6.46 -13.86 16.01
N GLN A 5 -7.65 -14.04 16.56
CA GLN A 5 -8.59 -12.95 16.88
C GLN A 5 -8.50 -12.58 18.36
N LEU A 6 -8.48 -11.29 18.66
CA LEU A 6 -8.38 -10.74 20.02
C LEU A 6 -9.62 -9.94 20.37
N VAL A 7 -10.33 -10.38 21.42
CA VAL A 7 -11.53 -9.70 21.96
C VAL A 7 -11.46 -9.63 23.49
N PRO A 8 -12.05 -8.61 24.15
CA PRO A 8 -11.99 -8.46 25.61
C PRO A 8 -12.64 -9.65 26.35
N LYS A 9 -13.86 -10.01 25.95
CA LYS A 9 -14.68 -11.09 26.48
C LYS A 9 -15.52 -11.68 25.35
N LEU A 10 -16.08 -12.85 25.55
CA LEU A 10 -16.98 -13.53 24.60
C LEU A 10 -18.42 -13.57 25.15
N ASN A 11 -18.92 -12.40 25.55
CA ASN A 11 -20.32 -12.22 25.94
C ASN A 11 -21.25 -12.18 24.72
N VAL A 12 -22.53 -11.99 24.92
CA VAL A 12 -23.52 -11.88 23.84
C VAL A 12 -23.53 -10.43 23.30
N GLY A 13 -22.83 -10.19 22.20
CA GLY A 13 -22.74 -8.87 21.55
C GLY A 13 -22.39 -8.99 20.07
N GLY A 14 -22.50 -7.89 19.34
CA GLY A 14 -22.26 -7.90 17.88
C GLY A 14 -20.80 -8.16 17.48
N VAL A 15 -19.83 -7.72 18.29
CA VAL A 15 -18.38 -7.95 18.04
C VAL A 15 -18.04 -9.42 18.33
N GLU A 16 -18.55 -9.93 19.43
CA GLU A 16 -18.33 -11.29 19.93
C GLU A 16 -18.95 -12.32 18.97
N ARG A 17 -20.21 -12.12 18.56
CA ARG A 17 -20.87 -12.95 17.54
C ARG A 17 -20.07 -12.94 16.23
N GLY A 18 -19.66 -11.77 15.74
CA GLY A 18 -18.84 -11.67 14.53
C GLY A 18 -17.47 -12.35 14.67
N THR A 19 -16.91 -12.44 15.88
CA THR A 19 -15.66 -13.18 16.13
C THR A 19 -15.88 -14.68 15.95
N VAL A 20 -16.97 -15.22 16.49
CA VAL A 20 -17.35 -16.63 16.34
C VAL A 20 -17.70 -16.96 14.89
N GLU A 21 -18.44 -16.09 14.20
CA GLU A 21 -18.80 -16.22 12.77
C GLU A 21 -17.55 -16.31 11.89
N VAL A 22 -16.57 -15.42 12.09
CA VAL A 22 -15.27 -15.46 11.38
C VAL A 22 -14.49 -16.73 11.71
N ALA A 23 -14.41 -17.12 13.00
CA ALA A 23 -13.73 -18.34 13.40
C ALA A 23 -14.36 -19.57 12.73
N ARG A 24 -15.71 -19.67 12.72
CA ARG A 24 -16.46 -20.74 12.06
C ARG A 24 -16.15 -20.82 10.56
N TYR A 25 -16.20 -19.68 9.88
CA TYR A 25 -15.93 -19.64 8.44
C TYR A 25 -14.49 -20.05 8.12
N LEU A 26 -13.51 -19.59 8.90
CA LEU A 26 -12.11 -19.98 8.75
C LEU A 26 -11.93 -21.48 8.89
N THR A 27 -12.49 -22.07 9.95
CA THR A 27 -12.37 -23.52 10.20
C THR A 27 -13.03 -24.36 9.10
N LEU A 28 -14.23 -23.96 8.65
CA LEU A 28 -14.95 -24.66 7.57
C LEU A 28 -14.23 -24.60 6.21
N ASN A 29 -13.34 -23.60 6.02
CA ASN A 29 -12.54 -23.44 4.80
C ASN A 29 -11.08 -23.89 4.97
N GLY A 30 -10.79 -24.78 5.93
CA GLY A 30 -9.47 -25.37 6.10
C GLY A 30 -8.42 -24.42 6.69
N HIS A 31 -8.83 -23.31 7.32
CA HIS A 31 -7.94 -22.36 7.97
C HIS A 31 -7.96 -22.56 9.48
N LYS A 32 -6.84 -22.26 10.12
CA LYS A 32 -6.73 -22.34 11.58
C LYS A 32 -7.26 -21.05 12.22
N ALA A 33 -8.26 -21.20 13.07
CA ALA A 33 -8.84 -20.13 13.86
C ALA A 33 -8.43 -20.25 15.33
N VAL A 34 -7.80 -19.21 15.86
CA VAL A 34 -7.44 -19.08 17.26
C VAL A 34 -8.09 -17.81 17.82
N VAL A 35 -8.69 -17.90 18.99
CA VAL A 35 -9.31 -16.76 19.67
C VAL A 35 -8.71 -16.61 21.06
N VAL A 36 -8.38 -15.37 21.44
CA VAL A 36 -7.96 -15.03 22.80
C VAL A 36 -8.93 -14.02 23.39
N SER A 37 -9.45 -14.34 24.58
CA SER A 37 -10.38 -13.48 25.32
C SER A 37 -10.33 -13.72 26.82
N GLY A 38 -11.03 -12.89 27.58
CA GLY A 38 -11.24 -13.10 29.02
C GLY A 38 -12.36 -14.12 29.37
N GLY A 39 -12.74 -14.98 28.42
CA GLY A 39 -13.83 -15.95 28.59
C GLY A 39 -15.23 -15.35 28.30
N GLY A 40 -16.27 -16.17 28.51
CA GLY A 40 -17.67 -15.81 28.33
C GLY A 40 -18.50 -16.94 27.72
N PRO A 41 -19.86 -16.82 27.68
CA PRO A 41 -20.75 -17.88 27.25
C PRO A 41 -20.57 -18.36 25.80
N LEU A 42 -20.01 -17.52 24.92
CA LEU A 42 -19.76 -17.91 23.52
C LEU A 42 -18.52 -18.80 23.33
N THR A 43 -17.75 -19.10 24.40
CA THR A 43 -16.58 -19.98 24.31
C THR A 43 -16.96 -21.42 23.91
N GLN A 44 -18.11 -21.91 24.39
CA GLN A 44 -18.61 -23.23 24.02
C GLN A 44 -18.85 -23.34 22.50
N LYS A 45 -19.35 -22.27 21.88
CA LYS A 45 -19.56 -22.23 20.42
C LYS A 45 -18.25 -22.29 19.62
N LEU A 46 -17.13 -21.77 20.17
CA LEU A 46 -15.81 -21.88 19.54
C LEU A 46 -15.30 -23.33 19.60
N ALA A 47 -15.46 -24.01 20.73
CA ALA A 47 -15.10 -25.43 20.86
C ALA A 47 -15.88 -26.30 19.87
N ALA A 48 -17.20 -26.09 19.77
CA ALA A 48 -18.07 -26.84 18.88
C ALA A 48 -17.72 -26.71 17.38
N ILE A 49 -17.01 -25.64 16.97
CA ILE A 49 -16.56 -25.42 15.59
C ILE A 49 -15.10 -25.77 15.37
N GLY A 50 -14.41 -26.37 16.36
CA GLY A 50 -13.00 -26.72 16.28
C GLY A 50 -12.01 -25.53 16.33
N ALA A 51 -12.45 -24.34 16.72
CA ALA A 51 -11.58 -23.18 16.91
C ALA A 51 -10.89 -23.26 18.28
N ARG A 52 -9.57 -22.98 18.31
CA ARG A 52 -8.82 -22.95 19.58
C ARG A 52 -9.10 -21.68 20.35
N HIS A 53 -9.34 -21.80 21.65
CA HIS A 53 -9.57 -20.66 22.54
C HIS A 53 -8.56 -20.64 23.69
N TYR A 54 -7.99 -19.47 23.96
CA TYR A 54 -7.11 -19.22 25.10
C TYR A 54 -7.73 -18.13 25.99
N ILE A 55 -7.78 -18.39 27.29
CA ILE A 55 -8.30 -17.44 28.28
C ILE A 55 -7.14 -16.59 28.79
N LEU A 56 -7.18 -15.27 28.50
CA LEU A 56 -6.26 -14.26 29.03
C LEU A 56 -7.04 -12.99 29.40
N PRO A 57 -6.64 -12.27 30.46
CA PRO A 57 -7.31 -11.04 30.89
C PRO A 57 -6.98 -9.83 30.01
N ILE A 58 -7.02 -9.99 28.65
CA ILE A 58 -6.55 -9.01 27.67
C ILE A 58 -7.43 -7.76 27.58
N GLY A 59 -8.59 -7.74 28.24
CA GLY A 59 -9.48 -6.58 28.33
C GLY A 59 -9.16 -5.63 29.50
N ARG A 60 -8.29 -6.02 30.41
CA ARG A 60 -7.93 -5.23 31.60
C ARG A 60 -6.96 -4.09 31.25
N LYS A 61 -7.19 -2.90 31.83
CA LYS A 61 -6.39 -1.68 31.57
C LYS A 61 -5.13 -1.57 32.44
N ASN A 62 -4.86 -2.51 33.32
CA ASN A 62 -3.69 -2.50 34.18
C ASN A 62 -2.41 -2.74 33.36
N PRO A 63 -1.38 -1.86 33.41
CA PRO A 63 -0.16 -1.94 32.62
C PRO A 63 0.60 -3.25 32.85
N PHE A 64 0.69 -3.74 34.07
CA PHE A 64 1.40 -5.01 34.39
C PHE A 64 0.69 -6.21 33.75
N ILE A 65 -0.66 -6.22 33.80
CA ILE A 65 -1.44 -7.26 33.13
C ILE A 65 -1.28 -7.18 31.61
N MET A 66 -1.18 -5.97 31.07
CA MET A 66 -0.96 -5.79 29.62
C MET A 66 0.40 -6.32 29.17
N VAL A 67 1.46 -6.07 29.96
CA VAL A 67 2.80 -6.62 29.70
C VAL A 67 2.78 -8.15 29.80
N TYR A 68 2.21 -8.73 30.86
CA TYR A 68 2.00 -10.17 30.97
C TYR A 68 1.25 -10.75 29.77
N CYS A 69 0.13 -10.13 29.37
CA CYS A 69 -0.62 -10.56 28.21
C CYS A 69 0.20 -10.48 26.90
N CYS A 70 1.06 -9.48 26.75
CA CYS A 70 1.94 -9.36 25.59
C CYS A 70 2.92 -10.54 25.47
N PHE A 71 3.56 -10.94 26.59
CA PHE A 71 4.43 -12.11 26.62
C PHE A 71 3.68 -13.41 26.32
N ARG A 72 2.52 -13.61 26.96
CA ARG A 72 1.67 -14.80 26.72
C ARG A 72 1.17 -14.87 25.29
N LEU A 73 0.73 -13.75 24.72
CA LEU A 73 0.34 -13.66 23.31
C LEU A 73 1.50 -13.99 22.38
N SER A 74 2.70 -13.47 22.63
CA SER A 74 3.89 -13.78 21.83
C SER A 74 4.20 -15.27 21.83
N HIS A 75 4.03 -15.94 22.98
CA HIS A 75 4.16 -17.39 23.07
C HIS A 75 3.08 -18.13 22.28
N ILE A 76 1.81 -17.73 22.41
CA ILE A 76 0.68 -18.33 21.66
C ILE A 76 0.89 -18.14 20.15
N ILE A 77 1.29 -16.94 19.71
CA ILE A 77 1.57 -16.64 18.30
C ILE A 77 2.60 -17.59 17.71
N LYS A 78 3.69 -17.84 18.44
CA LYS A 78 4.76 -18.78 18.02
C LYS A 78 4.25 -20.23 18.04
N LYS A 79 3.64 -20.67 19.16
CA LYS A 79 3.09 -22.03 19.34
C LYS A 79 2.07 -22.41 18.28
N GLU A 80 1.18 -21.49 17.96
CA GLU A 80 0.09 -21.73 17.02
C GLU A 80 0.48 -21.41 15.55
N ASN A 81 1.73 -20.96 15.33
CA ASN A 81 2.24 -20.54 14.04
C ASN A 81 1.33 -19.52 13.34
N ILE A 82 0.90 -18.48 14.09
CA ILE A 82 -0.05 -17.47 13.61
C ILE A 82 0.56 -16.62 12.49
N ASP A 83 -0.22 -16.39 11.44
CA ASP A 83 0.13 -15.51 10.33
C ASP A 83 -0.35 -14.08 10.58
N ILE A 84 -1.60 -13.93 11.06
CA ILE A 84 -2.26 -12.64 11.28
C ILE A 84 -2.81 -12.55 12.71
N VAL A 85 -2.52 -11.45 13.38
CA VAL A 85 -3.12 -11.04 14.67
C VAL A 85 -4.18 -9.97 14.36
N HIS A 86 -5.45 -10.33 14.55
CA HIS A 86 -6.59 -9.46 14.30
C HIS A 86 -7.23 -8.98 15.60
N ALA A 87 -7.08 -7.71 15.93
CA ALA A 87 -7.68 -7.13 17.12
C ALA A 87 -9.01 -6.42 16.80
N ARG A 88 -10.01 -6.69 17.64
CA ARG A 88 -11.38 -6.19 17.47
C ARG A 88 -11.81 -5.21 18.57
N SER A 89 -10.88 -4.79 19.43
CA SER A 89 -11.13 -3.84 20.51
C SER A 89 -9.84 -3.18 20.98
N ARG A 90 -9.92 -1.97 21.54
CA ARG A 90 -8.79 -1.08 21.84
C ARG A 90 -7.72 -1.69 22.75
N ILE A 91 -8.11 -2.24 23.91
CA ILE A 91 -7.12 -2.81 24.87
C ILE A 91 -6.47 -4.07 24.32
N PRO A 92 -7.24 -5.06 23.79
CA PRO A 92 -6.64 -6.19 23.07
C PRO A 92 -5.77 -5.77 21.87
N ALA A 93 -6.11 -4.65 21.21
CA ALA A 93 -5.32 -4.14 20.11
C ALA A 93 -3.94 -3.67 20.55
N LEU A 94 -3.82 -3.02 21.71
CA LEU A 94 -2.55 -2.53 22.21
C LEU A 94 -1.60 -3.68 22.56
N THR A 95 -2.06 -4.68 23.31
CA THR A 95 -1.27 -5.88 23.64
C THR A 95 -0.95 -6.71 22.39
N GLY A 96 -1.93 -6.88 21.51
CA GLY A 96 -1.79 -7.59 20.24
C GLY A 96 -0.79 -6.94 19.28
N TYR A 97 -0.76 -5.62 19.21
CA TYR A 97 0.21 -4.89 18.39
C TYR A 97 1.65 -5.16 18.82
N PHE A 98 1.95 -5.04 20.12
CA PHE A 98 3.30 -5.29 20.60
C PHE A 98 3.70 -6.76 20.47
N ALA A 99 2.79 -7.70 20.75
CA ALA A 99 3.06 -9.13 20.57
C ALA A 99 3.29 -9.47 19.06
N ALA A 100 2.50 -8.92 18.16
CA ALA A 100 2.67 -9.10 16.72
C ALA A 100 4.01 -8.55 16.24
N ARG A 101 4.42 -7.37 16.71
CA ARG A 101 5.74 -6.80 16.41
C ARG A 101 6.89 -7.65 16.94
N ALA A 102 6.82 -8.09 18.19
CA ALA A 102 7.85 -8.93 18.81
C ALA A 102 8.01 -10.28 18.09
N THR A 103 6.94 -10.78 17.48
CA THR A 103 6.93 -12.05 16.75
C THR A 103 6.98 -11.89 15.23
N GLN A 104 7.13 -10.65 14.71
CA GLN A 104 7.18 -10.33 13.29
C GLN A 104 5.93 -10.82 12.51
N ARG A 105 4.75 -10.75 13.14
CA ARG A 105 3.48 -11.14 12.52
C ARG A 105 2.66 -9.94 12.06
N ILE A 106 1.80 -10.16 11.09
CA ILE A 106 0.91 -9.12 10.58
C ILE A 106 -0.12 -8.76 11.65
N PHE A 107 -0.31 -7.47 11.87
CA PHE A 107 -1.33 -6.94 12.76
C PHE A 107 -2.40 -6.18 11.97
N ILE A 108 -3.67 -6.52 12.20
CA ILE A 108 -4.83 -5.83 11.62
C ILE A 108 -5.85 -5.51 12.70
N THR A 109 -6.72 -4.55 12.41
CA THR A 109 -7.77 -4.12 13.34
C THR A 109 -9.12 -4.03 12.64
N THR A 110 -10.20 -4.19 13.41
CA THR A 110 -11.55 -3.80 12.96
C THR A 110 -12.10 -2.69 13.85
N ALA A 111 -12.44 -1.56 13.24
CA ALA A 111 -13.11 -0.45 13.92
C ALA A 111 -14.63 -0.72 13.98
N HIS A 112 -15.13 -1.06 15.16
CA HIS A 112 -16.53 -1.45 15.38
C HIS A 112 -17.45 -0.31 15.82
N GLY A 113 -16.89 0.87 16.10
CA GLY A 113 -17.64 2.03 16.57
C GLY A 113 -16.75 3.27 16.61
N GLN A 114 -17.37 4.40 16.85
CA GLN A 114 -16.65 5.65 17.04
C GLN A 114 -15.95 5.63 18.40
N TYR A 115 -14.66 5.92 18.39
CA TYR A 115 -13.84 5.93 19.59
C TYR A 115 -13.57 7.39 20.01
N ARG A 116 -13.68 7.72 21.29
CA ARG A 116 -13.18 9.02 21.77
C ARG A 116 -11.71 9.18 21.39
N LYS A 117 -11.33 10.39 20.98
CA LYS A 117 -9.94 10.76 20.65
C LYS A 117 -9.07 10.63 21.90
N HIS A 118 -8.43 9.48 22.07
CA HIS A 118 -7.60 9.13 23.21
C HIS A 118 -6.36 8.38 22.71
N LEU A 119 -5.22 8.52 23.40
CA LEU A 119 -3.95 7.88 23.01
C LEU A 119 -4.08 6.37 22.75
N ILE A 120 -4.78 5.66 23.66
CA ILE A 120 -5.03 4.23 23.50
C ILE A 120 -5.90 3.92 22.27
N SER A 121 -6.82 4.81 21.90
CA SER A 121 -7.69 4.60 20.74
C SER A 121 -6.93 4.66 19.41
N ARG A 122 -5.77 5.34 19.37
CA ARG A 122 -4.93 5.43 18.16
C ARG A 122 -4.45 4.07 17.68
N VAL A 123 -4.31 3.09 18.56
CA VAL A 123 -3.90 1.72 18.19
C VAL A 123 -4.82 1.08 17.17
N MET A 124 -6.10 1.46 17.14
CA MET A 124 -7.06 0.95 16.15
C MET A 124 -6.71 1.36 14.71
N GLY A 125 -5.89 2.39 14.53
CA GLY A 125 -5.33 2.82 13.24
C GLY A 125 -3.93 2.25 12.93
N TRP A 126 -3.31 1.49 13.84
CA TRP A 126 -1.92 0.98 13.66
C TRP A 126 -1.85 -0.33 12.87
N GLY A 127 -2.99 -0.92 12.52
CA GLY A 127 -3.03 -2.12 11.70
C GLY A 127 -2.41 -1.88 10.31
N LYS A 128 -1.84 -2.94 9.72
CA LYS A 128 -1.46 -2.94 8.30
C LYS A 128 -2.70 -2.66 7.44
N ILE A 129 -3.83 -3.25 7.84
CA ILE A 129 -5.17 -2.94 7.35
C ILE A 129 -6.08 -2.64 8.54
N VAL A 130 -6.97 -1.67 8.33
CA VAL A 130 -8.06 -1.30 9.25
C VAL A 130 -9.38 -1.64 8.57
N ILE A 131 -10.08 -2.65 9.10
CA ILE A 131 -11.40 -3.03 8.59
C ILE A 131 -12.46 -2.09 9.19
N THR A 132 -13.32 -1.54 8.35
CA THR A 132 -14.50 -0.74 8.74
C THR A 132 -15.76 -1.36 8.18
N ALA A 133 -16.92 -1.09 8.78
CA ALA A 133 -18.17 -1.69 8.33
C ALA A 133 -18.81 -0.95 7.15
N ASN A 134 -18.46 0.33 6.94
CA ASN A 134 -19.05 1.22 5.94
C ASN A 134 -18.17 2.46 5.69
N GLU A 135 -18.61 3.33 4.77
CA GLU A 135 -17.91 4.56 4.39
C GLU A 135 -17.86 5.59 5.53
N THR A 136 -18.94 5.75 6.29
CA THR A 136 -18.97 6.65 7.46
C THR A 136 -17.86 6.31 8.45
N MET A 137 -17.68 5.01 8.76
CA MET A 137 -16.59 4.57 9.64
C MET A 137 -15.21 4.70 8.99
N ALA A 138 -15.11 4.51 7.67
CA ALA A 138 -13.88 4.74 6.94
C ALA A 138 -13.43 6.21 7.02
N ARG A 139 -14.36 7.12 6.75
CA ARG A 139 -14.15 8.57 6.88
C ARG A 139 -13.79 8.95 8.31
N TYR A 140 -14.51 8.42 9.29
CA TYR A 140 -14.23 8.64 10.71
C TYR A 140 -12.80 8.24 11.10
N MET A 141 -12.33 7.07 10.66
CA MET A 141 -10.96 6.61 10.93
C MET A 141 -9.91 7.46 10.22
N LYS A 142 -10.17 7.93 9.01
CA LYS A 142 -9.30 8.87 8.28
C LYS A 142 -9.17 10.20 9.03
N GLU A 143 -10.27 10.83 9.37
CA GLU A 143 -10.31 12.19 9.94
C GLU A 143 -9.84 12.25 11.40
N ASN A 144 -10.22 11.27 12.22
CA ASN A 144 -9.97 11.32 13.65
C ASN A 144 -8.71 10.55 14.09
N PHE A 145 -8.22 9.60 13.30
CA PHE A 145 -7.06 8.77 13.61
C PHE A 145 -5.98 8.81 12.54
N ALA A 146 -6.13 9.67 11.53
CA ALA A 146 -5.19 9.85 10.41
C ALA A 146 -4.84 8.52 9.70
N VAL A 147 -5.81 7.60 9.58
CA VAL A 147 -5.62 6.34 8.87
C VAL A 147 -5.69 6.60 7.36
N PRO A 148 -4.63 6.31 6.59
CA PRO A 148 -4.65 6.47 5.14
C PRO A 148 -5.74 5.59 4.51
N LEU A 149 -6.46 6.08 3.50
CA LEU A 149 -7.53 5.31 2.82
C LEU A 149 -7.04 3.99 2.25
N ARG A 150 -5.79 3.92 1.76
CA ARG A 150 -5.18 2.69 1.27
C ARG A 150 -5.10 1.56 2.31
N LYS A 151 -5.07 1.92 3.61
CA LYS A 151 -5.09 0.94 4.72
C LYS A 151 -6.51 0.55 5.13
N ILE A 152 -7.54 1.22 4.66
CA ILE A 152 -8.92 0.93 5.03
C ILE A 152 -9.51 -0.10 4.05
N ARG A 153 -10.19 -1.09 4.60
CA ARG A 153 -11.01 -2.04 3.83
C ARG A 153 -12.41 -2.06 4.40
N ILE A 154 -13.38 -1.80 3.55
CA ILE A 154 -14.79 -1.84 3.95
C ILE A 154 -15.27 -3.27 3.83
N VAL A 155 -15.62 -3.85 4.99
CA VAL A 155 -16.21 -5.17 5.09
C VAL A 155 -17.51 -5.03 5.89
N PRO A 156 -18.65 -4.91 5.20
CA PRO A 156 -19.95 -4.76 5.84
C PRO A 156 -20.26 -5.91 6.78
N ARG A 157 -21.04 -5.66 7.81
CA ARG A 157 -21.54 -6.74 8.67
C ARG A 157 -22.60 -7.54 7.91
N GLY A 158 -22.59 -8.84 8.15
CA GLY A 158 -23.50 -9.75 7.48
C GLY A 158 -24.62 -10.24 8.38
N VAL A 159 -25.70 -10.65 7.74
CA VAL A 159 -26.83 -11.36 8.36
C VAL A 159 -26.92 -12.78 7.80
N ASP A 160 -27.24 -13.72 8.68
CA ASP A 160 -27.49 -15.13 8.30
C ASP A 160 -28.86 -15.26 7.65
N LEU A 161 -28.90 -15.39 6.34
CA LEU A 161 -30.13 -15.46 5.55
C LEU A 161 -30.95 -16.73 5.78
N LYS A 162 -30.34 -17.79 6.34
CA LYS A 162 -31.06 -18.99 6.75
C LYS A 162 -31.82 -18.76 8.05
N LYS A 163 -31.17 -18.08 9.00
CA LYS A 163 -31.77 -17.70 10.27
C LYS A 163 -32.83 -16.61 10.10
N PHE A 164 -32.62 -15.66 9.21
CA PHE A 164 -33.54 -14.57 8.87
C PHE A 164 -34.11 -14.81 7.47
N SER A 165 -34.86 -15.93 7.32
CA SER A 165 -35.55 -16.24 6.08
C SER A 165 -36.62 -15.19 5.79
N PHE A 166 -36.82 -14.89 4.51
CA PHE A 166 -37.79 -13.87 4.08
C PHE A 166 -39.22 -14.34 4.35
N VAL A 167 -40.06 -13.43 4.86
CA VAL A 167 -41.51 -13.61 5.01
C VAL A 167 -42.17 -12.35 4.45
N SER A 168 -43.00 -12.52 3.43
CA SER A 168 -43.69 -11.38 2.82
C SER A 168 -44.59 -10.67 3.84
N PRO A 169 -44.62 -9.30 3.83
CA PRO A 169 -45.60 -8.55 4.61
C PRO A 169 -47.05 -9.02 4.40
N ALA A 170 -47.44 -9.36 3.19
CA ALA A 170 -48.77 -9.86 2.83
C ALA A 170 -49.14 -11.19 3.54
N ALA A 171 -48.16 -12.00 3.92
CA ALA A 171 -48.39 -13.23 4.68
C ALA A 171 -48.73 -12.99 6.17
N ARG A 172 -48.64 -11.76 6.64
CA ARG A 172 -48.95 -11.36 8.03
C ARG A 172 -50.39 -10.85 8.12
N ASN A 173 -51.34 -11.67 7.83
CA ASN A 173 -52.75 -11.30 7.73
C ASN A 173 -53.38 -11.16 9.13
N ASP A 174 -52.97 -10.16 9.90
CA ASP A 174 -53.46 -9.86 11.25
C ASP A 174 -54.21 -8.51 11.29
N LYS A 175 -55.28 -8.43 12.10
CA LYS A 175 -56.04 -7.19 12.28
C LYS A 175 -55.28 -6.12 13.08
N VAL A 176 -54.18 -6.52 13.76
CA VAL A 176 -53.36 -5.64 14.62
C VAL A 176 -52.12 -5.22 13.89
N PHE A 177 -51.92 -3.92 13.76
CA PHE A 177 -50.67 -3.36 13.16
C PHE A 177 -49.57 -3.24 14.21
N ARG A 178 -48.43 -3.94 14.00
CA ARG A 178 -47.34 -4.04 14.97
C ARG A 178 -46.11 -3.25 14.54
N VAL A 179 -45.71 -2.30 15.39
CA VAL A 179 -44.50 -1.49 15.19
C VAL A 179 -43.49 -1.83 16.28
N GLY A 180 -42.23 -2.06 15.91
CA GLY A 180 -41.26 -2.47 16.93
C GLY A 180 -39.88 -1.86 16.81
N MET A 181 -39.22 -1.77 17.95
CA MET A 181 -37.78 -1.46 18.11
C MET A 181 -37.05 -2.60 18.78
N ILE A 182 -35.91 -3.03 18.22
CA ILE A 182 -35.04 -4.07 18.79
C ILE A 182 -33.66 -3.46 19.01
N CYS A 183 -33.36 -3.03 20.23
CA CYS A 183 -32.08 -2.40 20.56
C CYS A 183 -31.85 -2.33 22.08
N ARG A 184 -30.65 -1.95 22.49
CA ARG A 184 -30.36 -1.69 23.92
C ARG A 184 -31.10 -0.47 24.42
N PHE A 185 -31.60 -0.52 25.64
CA PHE A 185 -32.23 0.63 26.28
C PHE A 185 -31.18 1.70 26.65
N SER A 186 -31.06 2.71 25.82
CA SER A 186 -30.19 3.86 26.04
C SER A 186 -30.74 5.09 25.33
N SER A 187 -30.44 6.28 25.85
CA SER A 187 -30.90 7.56 25.28
C SER A 187 -30.50 7.75 23.82
N LEU A 188 -29.36 7.18 23.42
CA LEU A 188 -28.85 7.26 22.05
C LEU A 188 -29.73 6.54 21.04
N LYS A 189 -30.53 5.58 21.49
CA LYS A 189 -31.42 4.75 20.63
C LYS A 189 -32.77 5.39 20.37
N GLY A 190 -33.11 6.52 21.01
CA GLY A 190 -34.27 7.35 20.69
C GLY A 190 -35.64 6.76 21.08
N HIS A 191 -35.70 5.87 22.10
CA HIS A 191 -36.97 5.30 22.54
C HIS A 191 -38.04 6.36 22.86
N LEU A 192 -37.64 7.50 23.41
CA LEU A 192 -38.61 8.59 23.76
C LEU A 192 -39.18 9.24 22.49
N ASP A 193 -38.37 9.41 21.45
CA ASP A 193 -38.83 9.96 20.16
C ASP A 193 -39.72 8.94 19.42
N PHE A 194 -39.38 7.66 19.49
CA PHE A 194 -40.19 6.59 18.97
C PHE A 194 -41.58 6.55 19.66
N LEU A 195 -41.63 6.62 21.01
CA LEU A 195 -42.91 6.63 21.72
C LEU A 195 -43.77 7.84 21.35
N LYS A 196 -43.17 9.02 21.15
CA LYS A 196 -43.90 10.19 20.64
C LYS A 196 -44.45 9.95 19.24
N ALA A 197 -43.61 9.40 18.34
CA ALA A 197 -44.08 9.07 16.99
C ALA A 197 -45.22 8.06 17.02
N VAL A 198 -45.11 7.01 17.83
CA VAL A 198 -46.17 6.02 18.02
C VAL A 198 -47.45 6.65 18.53
N SER A 199 -47.41 7.63 19.44
CA SER A 199 -48.62 8.33 19.92
C SER A 199 -49.35 9.06 18.81
N TYR A 200 -48.65 9.58 17.79
CA TYR A 200 -49.29 10.19 16.63
C TYR A 200 -49.92 9.14 15.70
N VAL A 201 -49.26 7.98 15.54
CA VAL A 201 -49.78 6.85 14.77
C VAL A 201 -51.01 6.25 15.44
N ALA A 202 -50.97 6.03 16.76
CA ALA A 202 -52.11 5.45 17.53
C ALA A 202 -53.37 6.28 17.49
N ARG A 203 -53.27 7.60 17.33
CA ARG A 203 -54.44 8.47 17.15
C ARG A 203 -55.14 8.26 15.78
N ARG A 204 -54.40 7.82 14.75
CA ARG A 204 -54.95 7.61 13.42
C ARG A 204 -55.28 6.14 13.16
N LYS A 205 -54.59 5.21 13.81
CA LYS A 205 -54.74 3.74 13.67
C LYS A 205 -55.09 3.14 15.05
N HIS A 206 -56.35 2.77 15.26
CA HIS A 206 -56.83 2.33 16.58
C HIS A 206 -56.35 0.93 16.99
N ASN A 207 -56.07 0.05 16.04
CA ASN A 207 -55.62 -1.32 16.34
C ASN A 207 -54.11 -1.47 16.12
N ILE A 208 -53.31 -0.88 17.05
CA ILE A 208 -51.84 -0.90 17.03
C ILE A 208 -51.29 -1.60 18.28
N GLU A 209 -50.21 -2.35 18.10
CA GLU A 209 -49.35 -2.88 19.15
C GLU A 209 -47.90 -2.44 18.94
N VAL A 210 -47.21 -2.10 20.00
CA VAL A 210 -45.81 -1.64 19.97
C VAL A 210 -44.94 -2.62 20.73
N ILE A 211 -43.87 -3.07 20.09
CA ILE A 211 -42.93 -4.02 20.68
C ILE A 211 -41.58 -3.32 20.93
N LEU A 212 -41.16 -3.24 22.20
CA LEU A 212 -39.85 -2.78 22.62
C LEU A 212 -39.02 -3.98 23.11
N MET A 213 -38.08 -4.45 22.30
CA MET A 213 -37.19 -5.55 22.66
C MET A 213 -35.81 -5.10 23.04
N GLY A 214 -35.34 -5.54 24.21
CA GLY A 214 -33.98 -5.26 24.69
C GLY A 214 -33.75 -5.77 26.11
N ASP A 215 -32.49 -5.78 26.53
CA ASP A 215 -32.07 -6.13 27.87
C ASP A 215 -32.35 -4.98 28.85
N ARG A 216 -33.41 -5.09 29.63
CA ARG A 216 -33.77 -4.10 30.65
C ARG A 216 -32.85 -4.15 31.87
N ALA A 217 -32.36 -5.35 32.23
CA ALA A 217 -31.51 -5.52 33.41
C ALA A 217 -30.13 -4.83 33.27
N SER A 218 -29.61 -4.73 32.05
CA SER A 218 -28.36 -4.00 31.79
C SER A 218 -28.57 -2.51 31.55
N ALA A 219 -29.79 -2.02 31.48
CA ALA A 219 -30.09 -0.61 31.24
C ALA A 219 -29.94 0.23 32.52
N LYS A 220 -29.75 1.54 32.34
CA LYS A 220 -29.79 2.46 33.47
C LYS A 220 -31.25 2.60 33.95
N GLU A 221 -31.49 2.32 35.19
CA GLU A 221 -32.81 2.35 35.80
C GLU A 221 -33.56 3.69 35.57
N GLU A 222 -32.83 4.80 35.70
CA GLU A 222 -33.38 6.14 35.41
C GLU A 222 -33.92 6.28 33.98
N TYR A 223 -33.28 5.59 33.01
CA TYR A 223 -33.72 5.66 31.63
C TYR A 223 -34.97 4.81 31.39
N ILE A 224 -35.06 3.65 32.01
CA ILE A 224 -36.28 2.82 32.00
C ILE A 224 -37.46 3.59 32.63
N LYS A 225 -37.28 4.20 33.82
CA LYS A 225 -38.27 5.05 34.43
C LYS A 225 -38.74 6.20 33.51
N LYS A 226 -37.82 6.83 32.75
CA LYS A 226 -38.19 7.87 31.76
C LYS A 226 -39.05 7.32 30.63
N ILE A 227 -38.77 6.11 30.14
CA ILE A 227 -39.57 5.43 29.11
C ILE A 227 -40.98 5.18 29.66
N GLU A 228 -41.12 4.59 30.86
CA GLU A 228 -42.39 4.26 31.49
C GLU A 228 -43.23 5.53 31.78
N LEU A 229 -42.60 6.62 32.30
CA LEU A 229 -43.26 7.89 32.49
C LEU A 229 -43.75 8.53 31.16
N THR A 230 -42.96 8.35 30.08
CA THR A 230 -43.36 8.83 28.75
C THR A 230 -44.54 8.04 28.22
N MET A 231 -44.57 6.73 28.43
CA MET A 231 -45.68 5.88 28.04
C MET A 231 -46.98 6.32 28.75
N ARG A 232 -46.93 6.55 30.07
CA ARG A 232 -48.06 7.06 30.83
C ARG A 232 -48.57 8.39 30.32
N ARG A 233 -47.67 9.38 30.13
CA ARG A 233 -48.03 10.72 29.61
C ARG A 233 -48.68 10.70 28.24
N LEU A 234 -48.32 9.68 27.39
CA LEU A 234 -48.82 9.55 26.05
C LEU A 234 -49.97 8.57 25.94
N ILE A 235 -50.42 7.98 27.05
CA ILE A 235 -51.52 7.00 27.15
C ILE A 235 -51.22 5.77 26.25
N LEU A 236 -50.00 5.23 26.34
CA LEU A 236 -49.53 4.12 25.54
C LEU A 236 -49.36 2.80 26.32
N GLU A 237 -49.76 2.79 27.62
CA GLU A 237 -49.52 1.62 28.49
C GLU A 237 -50.22 0.33 28.01
N SER A 238 -51.40 0.47 27.40
CA SER A 238 -52.14 -0.65 26.84
C SER A 238 -51.61 -1.19 25.50
N VAL A 239 -50.86 -0.38 24.76
CA VAL A 239 -50.38 -0.71 23.42
C VAL A 239 -48.91 -1.09 23.38
N VAL A 240 -48.09 -0.67 24.36
CA VAL A 240 -46.65 -0.96 24.38
C VAL A 240 -46.32 -2.19 25.19
N LYS A 241 -45.65 -3.15 24.57
CA LYS A 241 -45.19 -4.42 25.21
C LYS A 241 -43.66 -4.44 25.25
N PHE A 242 -43.10 -4.73 26.41
CA PHE A 242 -41.68 -5.03 26.56
C PHE A 242 -41.46 -6.52 26.32
N VAL A 243 -40.44 -6.81 25.48
CA VAL A 243 -40.00 -8.17 25.17
C VAL A 243 -38.55 -8.33 25.63
N ASP A 244 -38.27 -9.40 26.34
CA ASP A 244 -36.92 -9.67 26.84
C ASP A 244 -35.97 -10.05 25.72
N SER A 245 -34.70 -9.69 25.89
CA SER A 245 -33.62 -10.02 24.96
C SER A 245 -33.29 -11.52 24.86
N THR A 246 -33.89 -12.36 25.70
CA THR A 246 -33.79 -13.84 25.64
C THR A 246 -34.65 -14.42 24.53
N GLU A 247 -35.68 -13.72 24.07
CA GLU A 247 -36.45 -14.15 22.92
C GLU A 247 -35.64 -14.16 21.62
N SER A 248 -36.09 -14.98 20.68
CA SER A 248 -35.47 -15.08 19.36
C SER A 248 -35.77 -13.84 18.52
N VAL A 249 -34.73 -13.06 18.14
CA VAL A 249 -34.91 -11.87 17.28
C VAL A 249 -35.68 -12.17 15.99
N PRO A 250 -35.44 -13.29 15.25
CA PRO A 250 -36.23 -13.61 14.07
C PRO A 250 -37.74 -13.81 14.37
N GLU A 251 -38.08 -14.38 15.53
CA GLU A 251 -39.49 -14.59 15.93
C GLU A 251 -40.17 -13.29 16.28
N VAL A 252 -39.47 -12.39 16.97
CA VAL A 252 -39.99 -11.04 17.26
C VAL A 252 -40.18 -10.24 15.97
N LEU A 253 -39.21 -10.27 15.05
CA LEU A 253 -39.32 -9.62 13.73
C LEU A 253 -40.50 -10.18 12.92
N ASN A 254 -40.81 -11.45 13.05
CA ASN A 254 -41.99 -12.07 12.38
C ASN A 254 -43.31 -11.43 12.77
N ARG A 255 -43.38 -10.91 13.99
CA ARG A 255 -44.61 -10.29 14.51
C ARG A 255 -44.76 -8.83 14.05
N LEU A 256 -43.68 -8.20 13.50
CA LEU A 256 -43.70 -6.77 13.18
C LEU A 256 -44.16 -6.51 11.74
N ASP A 257 -45.00 -5.52 11.55
CA ASP A 257 -45.34 -4.94 10.27
C ASP A 257 -44.34 -3.84 9.88
N VAL A 258 -43.81 -3.12 10.87
CA VAL A 258 -42.79 -2.12 10.67
C VAL A 258 -41.71 -2.18 11.77
N PHE A 259 -40.47 -2.23 11.36
CA PHE A 259 -39.32 -2.06 12.27
C PHE A 259 -38.82 -0.62 12.26
N VAL A 260 -38.60 -0.04 13.46
CA VAL A 260 -38.11 1.32 13.60
C VAL A 260 -36.71 1.37 14.23
N SER A 261 -35.84 2.16 13.66
CA SER A 261 -34.50 2.48 14.19
C SER A 261 -34.38 3.98 14.45
N ALA A 262 -34.68 4.42 15.67
CA ALA A 262 -34.81 5.83 16.04
C ALA A 262 -33.52 6.46 16.60
N ASN A 263 -32.35 6.09 16.11
CA ASN A 263 -31.08 6.56 16.64
C ASN A 263 -30.98 8.10 16.64
N ARG A 264 -30.54 8.69 17.75
CA ARG A 264 -30.28 10.12 17.89
C ARG A 264 -28.88 10.54 17.46
N GLU A 265 -27.93 9.62 17.57
CA GLU A 265 -26.53 9.83 17.25
C GLU A 265 -26.03 8.76 16.28
N GLN A 266 -24.88 9.05 15.67
CA GLN A 266 -24.26 8.17 14.69
C GLN A 266 -23.98 6.78 15.26
N GLU A 267 -24.55 5.77 14.67
CA GLU A 267 -24.20 4.38 14.91
C GLU A 267 -23.28 3.85 13.82
N ALA A 268 -22.34 2.98 14.20
CA ALA A 268 -21.33 2.48 13.28
C ALA A 268 -21.91 1.62 12.15
N PHE A 269 -23.02 0.89 12.43
CA PHE A 269 -23.67 0.02 11.45
C PHE A 269 -25.02 -0.49 11.99
N GLY A 270 -26.08 -0.38 11.29
CA GLY A 270 -27.41 -0.78 11.71
C GLY A 270 -27.66 -2.30 11.56
N ARG A 271 -27.08 -3.15 12.44
CA ARG A 271 -27.26 -4.60 12.32
C ARG A 271 -28.74 -5.02 12.39
N SER A 272 -29.51 -4.48 13.33
CA SER A 272 -30.95 -4.77 13.46
C SER A 272 -31.77 -4.34 12.24
N VAL A 273 -31.31 -3.30 11.54
CA VAL A 273 -31.95 -2.85 10.29
C VAL A 273 -31.79 -3.91 9.20
N ILE A 274 -30.58 -4.39 8.95
CA ILE A 274 -30.37 -5.43 7.94
C ILE A 274 -30.98 -6.78 8.33
N GLU A 275 -31.14 -7.08 9.63
CA GLU A 275 -31.86 -8.25 10.13
C GLU A 275 -33.35 -8.12 9.83
N ALA A 276 -33.94 -6.94 10.04
CA ALA A 276 -35.35 -6.65 9.70
C ALA A 276 -35.57 -6.73 8.17
N GLN A 277 -34.72 -6.07 7.38
CA GLN A 277 -34.75 -6.13 5.92
C GLN A 277 -34.63 -7.57 5.40
N ALA A 278 -33.73 -8.37 5.98
CA ALA A 278 -33.55 -9.77 5.62
C ALA A 278 -34.85 -10.58 5.89
N ARG A 279 -35.54 -10.26 6.96
CA ARG A 279 -36.80 -10.95 7.35
C ARG A 279 -38.01 -10.50 6.53
N GLY A 280 -37.88 -9.45 5.71
CA GLY A 280 -38.99 -8.87 4.97
C GLY A 280 -39.86 -7.93 5.81
N VAL A 281 -39.28 -7.30 6.84
CA VAL A 281 -39.97 -6.28 7.62
C VAL A 281 -39.61 -4.89 7.07
N PRO A 282 -40.61 -4.11 6.63
CA PRO A 282 -40.40 -2.71 6.22
C PRO A 282 -39.73 -1.91 7.31
N VAL A 283 -38.78 -1.05 6.96
CA VAL A 283 -37.96 -0.30 7.91
C VAL A 283 -38.19 1.20 7.82
N VAL A 284 -38.37 1.84 8.97
CA VAL A 284 -38.22 3.28 9.15
C VAL A 284 -36.98 3.53 10.00
N ALA A 285 -36.07 4.36 9.55
CA ALA A 285 -34.89 4.70 10.32
C ALA A 285 -34.55 6.19 10.26
N THR A 286 -33.91 6.70 11.31
CA THR A 286 -33.37 8.05 11.28
C THR A 286 -32.18 8.14 10.36
N ASP A 287 -32.07 9.24 9.60
CA ASP A 287 -30.95 9.54 8.68
C ASP A 287 -29.70 9.95 9.46
N VAL A 288 -29.08 8.97 10.16
CA VAL A 288 -27.92 9.19 11.02
C VAL A 288 -26.89 8.09 10.87
N GLY A 289 -25.68 8.49 10.48
CA GLY A 289 -24.49 7.63 10.50
C GLY A 289 -24.59 6.38 9.63
N GLY A 290 -23.98 5.28 10.10
CA GLY A 290 -23.88 4.04 9.31
C GLY A 290 -25.22 3.28 9.16
N VAL A 291 -26.26 3.64 9.89
CA VAL A 291 -27.60 3.08 9.71
C VAL A 291 -28.20 3.55 8.40
N ALA A 292 -28.10 4.86 8.10
CA ALA A 292 -28.60 5.43 6.86
C ALA A 292 -27.95 4.81 5.60
N GLU A 293 -26.66 4.42 5.68
CA GLU A 293 -25.99 3.75 4.56
C GLU A 293 -26.56 2.34 4.21
N THR A 294 -27.29 1.74 5.14
CA THR A 294 -27.94 0.41 4.89
C THR A 294 -29.29 0.55 4.18
N ILE A 295 -29.79 1.79 4.05
CA ILE A 295 -31.10 2.10 3.48
C ILE A 295 -30.92 3.01 2.27
N LYS A 296 -31.61 2.69 1.17
CA LYS A 296 -31.88 3.62 0.10
C LYS A 296 -33.30 4.15 0.30
N ASP A 297 -33.41 5.44 0.65
CA ASP A 297 -34.68 6.04 0.97
C ASP A 297 -35.73 5.85 -0.15
N GLY A 298 -36.93 5.47 0.22
CA GLY A 298 -38.02 5.16 -0.70
C GLY A 298 -37.88 3.84 -1.47
N ILE A 299 -36.75 3.15 -1.38
CA ILE A 299 -36.46 1.93 -2.17
C ILE A 299 -36.27 0.68 -1.27
N THR A 300 -35.44 0.79 -0.21
CA THR A 300 -35.14 -0.34 0.69
C THR A 300 -35.53 -0.06 2.15
N GLY A 301 -36.24 1.03 2.37
CA GLY A 301 -36.73 1.54 3.64
C GLY A 301 -37.04 3.02 3.53
N LEU A 302 -37.58 3.59 4.58
CA LEU A 302 -37.87 5.03 4.66
C LEU A 302 -36.94 5.67 5.70
N LEU A 303 -36.32 6.80 5.31
CA LEU A 303 -35.50 7.61 6.21
C LEU A 303 -36.33 8.78 6.77
N CYS A 304 -36.13 9.06 8.05
CA CYS A 304 -36.74 10.21 8.72
C CYS A 304 -35.67 11.07 9.40
N ARG A 305 -35.99 12.33 9.65
CA ARG A 305 -35.11 13.26 10.35
C ARG A 305 -34.87 12.81 11.80
N PRO A 306 -33.62 12.85 12.29
CA PRO A 306 -33.32 12.51 13.68
C PRO A 306 -34.02 13.47 14.65
N MET A 307 -34.47 12.96 15.80
CA MET A 307 -35.18 13.72 16.84
C MET A 307 -36.46 14.43 16.35
N ASP A 308 -37.05 13.96 15.27
CA ASP A 308 -38.32 14.44 14.72
C ASP A 308 -39.38 13.33 14.78
N PRO A 309 -40.13 13.20 15.88
CA PRO A 309 -41.19 12.21 16.02
C PRO A 309 -42.36 12.37 15.02
N GLY A 310 -42.59 13.60 14.51
CA GLY A 310 -43.61 13.84 13.51
C GLY A 310 -43.28 13.22 12.16
N ASP A 311 -42.08 13.50 11.64
CA ASP A 311 -41.60 12.89 10.40
C ASP A 311 -41.50 11.34 10.50
N MET A 312 -41.04 10.85 11.66
CA MET A 312 -41.02 9.40 11.92
C MET A 312 -42.43 8.79 11.87
N ALA A 313 -43.43 9.46 12.46
CA ALA A 313 -44.82 9.03 12.43
C ALA A 313 -45.40 9.01 11.00
N GLU A 314 -45.09 10.05 10.19
CA GLU A 314 -45.54 10.12 8.80
C GLU A 314 -44.92 8.96 7.97
N LYS A 315 -43.64 8.63 8.18
CA LYS A 315 -43.00 7.49 7.50
C LYS A 315 -43.63 6.14 7.91
N ILE A 316 -43.99 5.96 9.19
CA ILE A 316 -44.72 4.79 9.66
C ILE A 316 -46.11 4.72 9.01
N MET A 317 -46.85 5.85 8.97
CA MET A 317 -48.16 5.94 8.38
C MET A 317 -48.19 5.58 6.89
N ARG A 318 -47.16 5.93 6.14
CA ARG A 318 -47.06 5.51 4.73
C ARG A 318 -47.15 4.01 4.55
N TYR A 319 -46.58 3.21 5.46
CA TYR A 319 -46.70 1.75 5.41
C TYR A 319 -48.06 1.24 5.91
N VAL A 320 -48.74 2.03 6.77
CA VAL A 320 -50.11 1.72 7.21
C VAL A 320 -51.13 1.95 6.08
N GLU A 321 -50.94 3.05 5.34
CA GLU A 321 -51.86 3.53 4.29
C GLU A 321 -51.62 2.85 2.96
N ASP A 322 -50.39 2.40 2.68
CA ASP A 322 -50.03 1.72 1.44
C ASP A 322 -49.29 0.39 1.70
N PRO A 323 -50.05 -0.72 1.87
CA PRO A 323 -49.47 -2.05 2.03
C PRO A 323 -48.68 -2.54 0.81
N ALA A 324 -49.01 -2.07 -0.40
CA ALA A 324 -48.29 -2.43 -1.63
C ALA A 324 -46.86 -1.83 -1.62
N LEU A 325 -46.72 -0.57 -1.16
CA LEU A 325 -45.44 0.06 -0.92
C LEU A 325 -44.60 -0.72 0.11
N ALA A 326 -45.25 -1.20 1.19
CA ALA A 326 -44.56 -1.97 2.23
C ALA A 326 -43.99 -3.29 1.65
N GLU A 327 -44.73 -3.96 0.79
CA GLU A 327 -44.34 -5.22 0.15
C GLU A 327 -43.21 -4.99 -0.87
N ASP A 328 -43.34 -3.99 -1.72
CA ASP A 328 -42.32 -3.63 -2.74
C ASP A 328 -40.98 -3.27 -2.07
N ILE A 329 -41.03 -2.41 -1.04
CA ILE A 329 -39.83 -2.02 -0.29
C ILE A 329 -39.21 -3.21 0.44
N ALA A 330 -40.01 -4.08 1.05
CA ALA A 330 -39.51 -5.27 1.74
C ALA A 330 -38.78 -6.24 0.79
N ALA A 331 -39.34 -6.46 -0.40
CA ALA A 331 -38.74 -7.31 -1.43
C ALA A 331 -37.40 -6.71 -1.94
N LYS A 332 -37.37 -5.41 -2.24
CA LYS A 332 -36.16 -4.71 -2.67
C LYS A 332 -35.09 -4.66 -1.56
N ALA A 333 -35.52 -4.47 -0.32
CA ALA A 333 -34.65 -4.48 0.85
C ALA A 333 -33.99 -5.86 1.05
N ARG A 334 -34.78 -6.92 0.94
CA ARG A 334 -34.27 -8.30 0.99
C ARG A 334 -33.20 -8.55 -0.08
N LYS A 335 -33.46 -8.17 -1.32
CA LYS A 335 -32.51 -8.31 -2.41
C LYS A 335 -31.21 -7.54 -2.13
N ASN A 336 -31.32 -6.30 -1.64
CA ASN A 336 -30.14 -5.51 -1.25
C ASN A 336 -29.32 -6.18 -0.15
N VAL A 337 -29.97 -6.84 0.84
CA VAL A 337 -29.27 -7.60 1.89
C VAL A 337 -28.57 -8.84 1.32
N GLU A 338 -29.21 -9.58 0.43
CA GLU A 338 -28.61 -10.73 -0.25
C GLU A 338 -27.36 -10.31 -1.04
N ASP A 339 -27.46 -9.22 -1.77
CA ASP A 339 -26.40 -8.72 -2.64
C ASP A 339 -25.23 -8.08 -1.88
N LYS A 340 -25.47 -7.44 -0.72
CA LYS A 340 -24.44 -6.64 -0.04
C LYS A 340 -24.13 -7.10 1.39
N TYR A 341 -25.11 -7.60 2.11
CA TYR A 341 -25.05 -7.81 3.55
C TYR A 341 -25.26 -9.27 3.98
N SER A 342 -25.17 -10.24 3.06
CA SER A 342 -25.23 -11.65 3.46
C SER A 342 -23.98 -12.05 4.25
N LEU A 343 -24.15 -12.89 5.29
CA LEU A 343 -23.03 -13.38 6.10
C LEU A 343 -21.97 -14.06 5.25
N LYS A 344 -22.37 -14.84 4.22
CA LYS A 344 -21.45 -15.49 3.29
C LYS A 344 -20.55 -14.48 2.58
N LYS A 345 -21.12 -13.36 2.12
CA LYS A 345 -20.35 -12.30 1.44
C LYS A 345 -19.40 -11.57 2.39
N THR A 346 -19.86 -11.23 3.59
CA THR A 346 -19.03 -10.63 4.63
C THR A 346 -17.82 -11.51 4.98
N MET A 347 -18.04 -12.81 5.13
CA MET A 347 -16.98 -13.77 5.45
C MET A 347 -16.01 -13.91 4.30
N LYS A 348 -16.50 -13.98 3.05
CA LYS A 348 -15.67 -14.01 1.85
C LYS A 348 -14.75 -12.77 1.79
N LEU A 349 -15.31 -11.56 1.92
CA LEU A 349 -14.55 -10.30 1.94
C LEU A 349 -13.52 -10.24 3.10
N THR A 350 -13.86 -10.80 4.26
CA THR A 350 -12.93 -10.89 5.40
C THR A 350 -11.73 -11.78 5.06
N VAL A 351 -11.96 -12.95 4.48
CA VAL A 351 -10.89 -13.88 4.09
C VAL A 351 -10.08 -13.34 2.92
N GLU A 352 -10.69 -12.69 1.94
CA GLU A 352 -10.00 -11.99 0.86
C GLU A 352 -9.10 -10.87 1.41
N THR A 353 -9.56 -10.13 2.43
CA THR A 353 -8.74 -9.14 3.13
C THR A 353 -7.53 -9.80 3.79
N TYR A 354 -7.69 -10.93 4.46
CA TYR A 354 -6.57 -11.67 5.07
C TYR A 354 -5.60 -12.19 4.02
N SER A 355 -6.09 -12.81 2.95
CA SER A 355 -5.27 -13.32 1.85
C SER A 355 -4.51 -12.20 1.15
N GLY A 356 -5.18 -11.09 0.85
CA GLY A 356 -4.56 -9.91 0.23
C GLY A 356 -3.45 -9.29 1.09
N VAL A 357 -3.61 -9.31 2.42
CA VAL A 357 -2.57 -8.83 3.34
C VAL A 357 -1.38 -9.78 3.41
N LEU A 358 -1.59 -11.08 3.25
CA LEU A 358 -0.53 -12.10 3.26
C LEU A 358 0.22 -12.16 1.92
N SER A 359 -0.48 -12.01 0.81
CA SER A 359 0.09 -12.04 -0.54
C SER A 359 0.67 -10.67 -0.97
N GLY A 360 0.04 -9.57 -0.56
CA GLY A 360 0.49 -8.22 -0.86
C GLY A 360 1.64 -7.80 0.05
N ARG A 361 2.88 -7.82 -0.45
CA ARG A 361 4.05 -7.24 0.24
C ARG A 361 4.19 -5.77 -0.12
N ASN A 362 4.60 -4.96 0.85
CA ASN A 362 5.00 -3.57 0.64
C ASN A 362 6.52 -3.50 0.79
N ILE A 363 7.21 -3.24 -0.32
CA ILE A 363 8.67 -3.34 -0.43
C ILE A 363 9.25 -1.96 -0.69
N VAL A 364 10.31 -1.57 0.03
CA VAL A 364 11.12 -0.41 -0.33
C VAL A 364 12.52 -0.85 -0.74
N ILE A 365 12.98 -0.33 -1.86
CA ILE A 365 14.36 -0.50 -2.36
C ILE A 365 15.10 0.79 -2.08
N PHE A 366 16.28 0.69 -1.46
CA PHE A 366 17.18 1.83 -1.24
C PHE A 366 18.29 1.82 -2.28
N LYS A 367 18.27 2.75 -3.24
CA LYS A 367 19.36 3.02 -4.17
C LYS A 367 19.30 4.50 -4.57
N MET A 368 19.98 5.34 -3.79
CA MET A 368 19.83 6.79 -3.86
C MET A 368 20.77 7.45 -4.86
N SER A 369 21.92 6.86 -5.13
CA SER A 369 22.97 7.38 -6.01
C SER A 369 23.97 6.24 -6.36
N SER A 370 24.83 6.38 -7.37
CA SER A 370 24.92 7.43 -8.40
C SER A 370 24.05 7.12 -9.61
N LEU A 371 24.09 7.94 -10.67
CA LEU A 371 23.33 7.69 -11.92
C LEU A 371 23.62 6.30 -12.47
N GLY A 372 24.87 5.93 -12.71
CA GLY A 372 25.26 4.61 -13.20
C GLY A 372 24.84 3.48 -12.26
N ASP A 373 24.94 3.68 -10.94
CA ASP A 373 24.53 2.70 -9.95
C ASP A 373 23.01 2.45 -9.94
N ILE A 374 22.20 3.47 -10.24
CA ILE A 374 20.75 3.34 -10.36
C ILE A 374 20.40 2.54 -11.61
N ILE A 375 21.08 2.81 -12.72
CA ILE A 375 20.93 2.06 -13.97
C ILE A 375 21.31 0.59 -13.75
N LEU A 376 22.44 0.32 -13.11
CA LEU A 376 22.88 -1.03 -12.74
C LEU A 376 21.91 -1.76 -11.78
N ALA A 377 21.00 -1.06 -11.12
CA ALA A 377 19.99 -1.68 -10.28
C ALA A 377 18.76 -2.17 -11.05
N THR A 378 18.57 -1.81 -12.32
CA THR A 378 17.37 -2.17 -13.10
C THR A 378 17.14 -3.68 -13.22
N PRO A 379 18.16 -4.54 -13.43
CA PRO A 379 18.00 -5.99 -13.38
C PRO A 379 17.49 -6.49 -12.02
N SER A 380 18.00 -5.89 -10.92
CA SER A 380 17.57 -6.24 -9.57
C SER A 380 16.11 -5.86 -9.33
N ILE A 381 15.68 -4.67 -9.77
CA ILE A 381 14.29 -4.19 -9.65
C ILE A 381 13.35 -5.12 -10.42
N ARG A 382 13.70 -5.47 -11.68
CA ARG A 382 12.97 -6.43 -12.51
C ARG A 382 12.85 -7.80 -11.83
N ALA A 383 13.93 -8.33 -11.30
CA ALA A 383 13.96 -9.61 -10.61
C ALA A 383 13.09 -9.61 -9.34
N ILE A 384 13.08 -8.50 -8.57
CA ILE A 384 12.20 -8.32 -7.40
C ILE A 384 10.73 -8.30 -7.85
N ARG A 385 10.37 -7.58 -8.93
CA ARG A 385 9.01 -7.56 -9.47
C ARG A 385 8.57 -8.96 -9.93
N LYS A 386 9.43 -9.67 -10.65
CA LYS A 386 9.16 -11.05 -11.10
C LYS A 386 8.92 -12.00 -9.91
N ARG A 387 9.68 -11.83 -8.83
CA ARG A 387 9.54 -12.63 -7.59
C ARG A 387 8.29 -12.27 -6.78
N TYR A 388 7.87 -11.00 -6.81
CA TYR A 388 6.74 -10.46 -6.06
C TYR A 388 5.78 -9.69 -6.98
N PRO A 389 5.05 -10.38 -7.87
CA PRO A 389 4.26 -9.72 -8.94
C PRO A 389 3.12 -8.85 -8.39
N THR A 390 2.58 -9.18 -7.22
CA THR A 390 1.47 -8.45 -6.56
C THR A 390 1.93 -7.49 -5.46
N ALA A 391 3.24 -7.36 -5.23
CA ALA A 391 3.77 -6.45 -4.22
C ALA A 391 3.64 -4.99 -4.66
N VAL A 392 3.48 -4.10 -3.68
CA VAL A 392 3.71 -2.67 -3.89
C VAL A 392 5.21 -2.42 -3.70
N ILE A 393 5.91 -2.12 -4.79
CA ILE A 393 7.36 -1.91 -4.79
C ILE A 393 7.64 -0.42 -4.98
N LYS A 394 8.29 0.18 -3.99
CA LYS A 394 8.72 1.57 -4.02
C LYS A 394 10.24 1.66 -3.97
N MET A 395 10.81 2.68 -4.60
CA MET A 395 12.26 2.90 -4.55
C MET A 395 12.58 4.30 -4.02
N LEU A 396 13.52 4.38 -3.07
CA LEU A 396 14.06 5.65 -2.58
C LEU A 396 15.27 6.04 -3.41
N VAL A 397 15.20 7.21 -4.06
CA VAL A 397 16.22 7.74 -4.96
C VAL A 397 16.46 9.22 -4.67
N ASP A 398 17.64 9.75 -4.98
CA ASP A 398 17.91 11.19 -4.94
C ASP A 398 17.01 11.93 -5.95
N VAL A 399 16.45 13.07 -5.56
CA VAL A 399 15.47 13.83 -6.36
C VAL A 399 15.93 14.10 -7.79
N LYS A 400 17.22 14.31 -8.00
CA LYS A 400 17.81 14.59 -9.32
C LYS A 400 17.78 13.39 -10.30
N PHE A 401 17.54 12.18 -9.81
CA PHE A 401 17.49 10.96 -10.62
C PHE A 401 16.07 10.36 -10.72
N ARG A 402 15.08 11.05 -10.19
CA ARG A 402 13.68 10.58 -10.19
C ARG A 402 13.20 10.25 -11.60
N GLU A 403 13.45 11.17 -12.55
CA GLU A 403 12.98 11.06 -13.93
C GLU A 403 13.44 9.78 -14.65
N LEU A 404 14.58 9.17 -14.24
CA LEU A 404 15.04 7.89 -14.79
C LEU A 404 14.07 6.72 -14.52
N LEU A 405 13.27 6.85 -13.47
CA LEU A 405 12.45 5.74 -12.94
C LEU A 405 10.95 6.02 -13.00
N ASP A 406 10.54 7.24 -13.39
CA ASP A 406 9.11 7.61 -13.41
C ASP A 406 8.28 6.71 -14.35
N ASN A 407 8.88 6.18 -15.42
CA ASN A 407 8.23 5.26 -16.36
C ASN A 407 8.63 3.78 -16.14
N CYS A 408 9.30 3.45 -15.02
CA CYS A 408 9.75 2.09 -14.75
C CYS A 408 8.55 1.15 -14.51
N PRO A 409 8.33 0.11 -15.33
CA PRO A 409 7.16 -0.78 -15.20
C PRO A 409 7.24 -1.70 -13.98
N TYR A 410 8.39 -1.75 -13.31
CA TYR A 410 8.64 -2.62 -12.17
C TYR A 410 8.42 -1.93 -10.82
N LEU A 411 8.24 -0.61 -10.80
CA LEU A 411 8.00 0.20 -9.60
C LEU A 411 6.56 0.74 -9.59
N ASP A 412 5.95 0.77 -8.42
CA ASP A 412 4.64 1.39 -8.23
C ASP A 412 4.78 2.86 -7.81
N GLU A 413 5.92 3.24 -7.20
CA GLU A 413 6.17 4.61 -6.76
C GLU A 413 7.67 4.87 -6.59
N VAL A 414 8.09 6.06 -6.99
CA VAL A 414 9.43 6.58 -6.72
C VAL A 414 9.38 7.59 -5.58
N ILE A 415 9.99 7.25 -4.45
CA ILE A 415 10.13 8.15 -3.30
C ILE A 415 11.43 8.93 -3.45
N THR A 416 11.38 10.26 -3.28
CA THR A 416 12.57 11.09 -3.42
C THR A 416 13.18 11.51 -2.09
N CYS A 417 14.52 11.58 -2.05
CA CYS A 417 15.29 12.21 -0.99
C CYS A 417 16.21 13.30 -1.55
N ASP A 418 16.52 14.28 -0.69
CA ASP A 418 17.49 15.36 -0.98
C ASP A 418 18.32 15.63 0.27
N PHE A 419 19.46 14.93 0.38
CA PHE A 419 20.34 15.06 1.53
C PHE A 419 21.24 16.31 1.49
N LYS A 420 21.25 17.04 0.39
CA LYS A 420 21.97 18.32 0.31
C LYS A 420 21.16 19.46 0.93
N HIS A 421 19.84 19.42 0.78
CA HIS A 421 18.93 20.49 1.19
C HIS A 421 17.82 19.99 2.13
N ARG A 422 16.72 19.48 1.59
CA ARG A 422 15.46 19.17 2.28
C ARG A 422 15.60 18.13 3.41
N ASP A 423 16.36 17.07 3.17
CA ASP A 423 16.45 15.91 4.08
C ASP A 423 17.76 15.91 4.90
N LYS A 424 18.33 17.10 5.18
CA LYS A 424 19.46 17.32 6.08
C LYS A 424 18.99 17.56 7.52
N GLY A 425 19.74 17.13 8.51
CA GLY A 425 19.41 17.36 9.93
C GLY A 425 18.02 16.81 10.32
N LEU A 426 17.12 17.68 10.81
CA LEU A 426 15.75 17.30 11.16
C LEU A 426 14.94 16.80 9.94
N GLY A 427 15.28 17.19 8.73
CA GLY A 427 14.69 16.67 7.49
C GLY A 427 14.88 15.16 7.36
N PHE A 428 16.01 14.63 7.81
CA PHE A 428 16.26 13.18 7.83
C PHE A 428 15.22 12.42 8.68
N LEU A 429 14.87 12.97 9.86
CA LEU A 429 13.85 12.36 10.73
C LEU A 429 12.45 12.46 10.11
N ARG A 430 12.17 13.55 9.38
CA ARG A 430 10.91 13.69 8.62
C ARG A 430 10.82 12.65 7.50
N LEU A 431 11.91 12.45 6.75
CA LEU A 431 11.99 11.39 5.73
C LEU A 431 11.79 10.00 6.36
N ALA A 432 12.48 9.71 7.46
CA ALA A 432 12.30 8.47 8.20
C ALA A 432 10.85 8.28 8.69
N GLY A 433 10.20 9.35 9.17
CA GLY A 433 8.78 9.35 9.54
C GLY A 433 7.86 9.06 8.36
N ARG A 434 8.12 9.65 7.18
CA ARG A 434 7.40 9.34 5.94
C ARG A 434 7.55 7.85 5.58
N LEU A 435 8.78 7.34 5.54
CA LEU A 435 9.04 5.93 5.24
C LEU A 435 8.36 5.00 6.25
N ARG A 436 8.37 5.36 7.54
CA ARG A 436 7.68 4.61 8.57
C ARG A 436 6.16 4.57 8.39
N SER A 437 5.55 5.66 7.92
CA SER A 437 4.11 5.74 7.67
C SER A 437 3.66 4.87 6.50
N GLU A 438 4.58 4.47 5.62
CA GLU A 438 4.33 3.55 4.50
C GLU A 438 4.09 2.11 4.94
N ASP A 439 4.54 1.70 6.14
CA ASP A 439 4.37 0.38 6.72
C ASP A 439 4.95 -0.75 5.85
N PHE A 440 6.21 -0.61 5.49
CA PHE A 440 6.92 -1.59 4.68
C PHE A 440 7.07 -2.93 5.39
N ASP A 441 6.80 -4.02 4.68
CA ASP A 441 7.12 -5.37 5.15
C ASP A 441 8.59 -5.67 5.00
N MET A 442 9.19 -5.15 3.91
CA MET A 442 10.54 -5.45 3.50
C MET A 442 11.28 -4.20 3.05
N SER A 443 12.52 -4.06 3.46
CA SER A 443 13.46 -3.13 2.86
C SER A 443 14.64 -3.89 2.25
N ILE A 444 15.01 -3.51 1.02
CA ILE A 444 16.14 -4.10 0.28
C ILE A 444 17.14 -2.99 0.05
N ASP A 445 18.30 -3.09 0.67
CA ASP A 445 19.35 -2.07 0.59
C ASP A 445 20.39 -2.42 -0.48
N LEU A 446 20.23 -1.80 -1.65
CA LEU A 446 21.20 -1.85 -2.76
C LEU A 446 22.21 -0.68 -2.70
N GLN A 447 22.00 0.30 -1.83
CA GLN A 447 22.90 1.44 -1.64
C GLN A 447 24.09 1.13 -0.75
N ASN A 448 23.88 0.29 0.25
CA ASN A 448 24.91 -0.29 1.09
C ASN A 448 25.78 0.73 1.84
N ASN A 449 25.17 1.72 2.48
CA ASN A 449 25.87 2.73 3.29
C ASN A 449 25.16 3.01 4.64
N ARG A 450 25.82 3.80 5.52
CA ARG A 450 25.29 4.13 6.85
C ARG A 450 23.90 4.76 6.81
N ARG A 451 23.62 5.63 5.84
CA ARG A 451 22.33 6.32 5.73
C ARG A 451 21.21 5.36 5.31
N SER A 452 21.48 4.51 4.31
CA SER A 452 20.48 3.55 3.84
C SER A 452 20.15 2.50 4.90
N HIS A 453 21.16 1.96 5.62
CA HIS A 453 20.93 1.04 6.73
C HIS A 453 20.10 1.68 7.84
N LEU A 454 20.41 2.95 8.20
CA LEU A 454 19.66 3.68 9.21
C LEU A 454 18.22 3.98 8.78
N LEU A 455 17.99 4.39 7.52
CA LEU A 455 16.65 4.60 6.98
C LEU A 455 15.85 3.30 6.93
N GLY A 456 16.47 2.19 6.53
CA GLY A 456 15.85 0.86 6.57
C GLY A 456 15.39 0.48 7.97
N PHE A 457 16.18 0.77 8.99
CA PHE A 457 15.81 0.54 10.38
C PHE A 457 14.68 1.48 10.84
N LEU A 458 14.81 2.77 10.58
CA LEU A 458 13.83 3.79 10.98
C LEU A 458 12.49 3.67 10.24
N SER A 459 12.48 3.12 9.02
CA SER A 459 11.26 2.79 8.28
C SER A 459 10.42 1.73 8.99
N ALA A 460 11.00 1.05 9.99
CA ALA A 460 10.40 -0.04 10.73
C ALA A 460 9.97 -1.24 9.86
N ALA A 461 10.58 -1.40 8.67
CA ALA A 461 10.40 -2.58 7.85
C ALA A 461 10.75 -3.85 8.66
N ARG A 462 9.90 -4.89 8.55
CA ARG A 462 10.05 -6.11 9.34
C ARG A 462 11.28 -6.90 8.93
N GLU A 463 11.48 -7.08 7.63
CA GLU A 463 12.63 -7.73 7.03
C GLU A 463 13.52 -6.65 6.38
N ARG A 464 14.78 -6.61 6.77
CA ARG A 464 15.74 -5.60 6.29
C ARG A 464 16.94 -6.32 5.71
N TYR A 465 16.95 -6.38 4.37
CA TYR A 465 17.95 -7.05 3.55
C TYR A 465 19.07 -6.10 3.16
N GLY A 466 20.31 -6.55 3.21
CA GLY A 466 21.47 -5.76 2.79
C GLY A 466 22.78 -6.49 3.02
N TYR A 467 23.89 -5.77 2.83
CA TYR A 467 25.23 -6.32 2.98
C TYR A 467 25.80 -6.12 4.38
N ASP A 468 26.49 -7.16 4.88
CA ASP A 468 27.27 -7.08 6.13
C ASP A 468 28.64 -6.44 5.86
N ASN A 469 28.68 -5.12 5.89
CA ASN A 469 29.87 -4.32 5.53
C ASN A 469 30.40 -3.43 6.67
N GLY A 470 29.93 -3.62 7.90
CA GLY A 470 30.30 -2.83 9.06
C GLY A 470 29.75 -1.40 9.13
N LYS A 471 29.00 -0.94 8.11
CA LYS A 471 28.44 0.43 8.03
C LYS A 471 27.05 0.52 8.64
N TYR A 472 26.89 0.22 9.93
CA TYR A 472 25.62 0.01 10.64
C TYR A 472 24.84 -1.23 10.15
N SER A 473 25.53 -2.22 9.58
CA SER A 473 24.91 -3.47 9.12
C SER A 473 24.25 -4.28 10.24
N PHE A 474 24.56 -4.00 11.52
CA PHE A 474 23.85 -4.57 12.67
C PHE A 474 22.35 -4.16 12.73
N LEU A 475 21.95 -3.10 12.04
CA LEU A 475 20.55 -2.68 11.90
C LEU A 475 19.76 -3.55 10.91
N LEU A 476 20.43 -4.32 10.07
CA LEU A 476 19.84 -5.31 9.17
C LEU A 476 19.53 -6.59 9.97
N ASN A 477 18.47 -7.30 9.59
CA ASN A 477 18.15 -8.61 10.18
C ASN A 477 18.18 -9.76 9.13
N ARG A 478 18.47 -9.42 7.88
CA ARG A 478 18.76 -10.34 6.77
C ARG A 478 19.97 -9.79 6.03
N LYS A 479 21.14 -10.29 6.32
CA LYS A 479 22.39 -9.75 5.78
C LYS A 479 23.29 -10.83 5.18
N ILE A 480 24.08 -10.45 4.18
CA ILE A 480 25.02 -11.31 3.49
C ILE A 480 26.37 -10.62 3.38
N SER A 481 27.45 -11.36 3.56
CA SER A 481 28.80 -10.87 3.33
C SER A 481 29.15 -10.96 1.85
N LEU A 482 29.84 -9.92 1.34
CA LEU A 482 30.31 -9.92 -0.04
C LEU A 482 31.39 -10.99 -0.26
N PRO A 483 31.41 -11.64 -1.43
CA PRO A 483 32.50 -12.52 -1.81
C PRO A 483 33.81 -11.73 -1.88
N ARG A 484 34.94 -12.41 -1.57
CA ARG A 484 36.28 -11.79 -1.63
C ARG A 484 36.78 -11.55 -3.06
N LYS A 485 36.24 -12.27 -4.05
CA LYS A 485 36.59 -12.11 -5.49
C LYS A 485 35.91 -10.90 -6.08
N SER A 486 36.52 -10.30 -7.09
CA SER A 486 35.89 -9.27 -7.95
C SER A 486 34.63 -9.88 -8.59
N VAL A 487 33.55 -9.14 -8.57
CA VAL A 487 32.24 -9.56 -9.09
C VAL A 487 31.72 -8.45 -9.99
N GLU A 488 31.15 -8.83 -11.13
CA GLU A 488 30.52 -7.88 -12.05
C GLU A 488 29.50 -6.95 -11.33
N PRO A 489 29.32 -5.71 -11.80
CA PRO A 489 28.50 -4.71 -11.10
C PRO A 489 27.06 -5.17 -10.83
N VAL A 490 26.44 -5.84 -11.81
CA VAL A 490 25.06 -6.34 -11.70
C VAL A 490 25.00 -7.51 -10.72
N GLU A 491 25.96 -8.44 -10.78
CA GLU A 491 26.04 -9.56 -9.84
C GLU A 491 26.31 -9.08 -8.42
N HIS A 492 27.16 -8.07 -8.26
CA HIS A 492 27.40 -7.46 -6.95
C HIS A 492 26.12 -6.94 -6.30
N GLN A 493 25.25 -6.27 -7.08
CA GLN A 493 23.94 -5.83 -6.57
C GLN A 493 22.97 -6.99 -6.39
N GLY A 494 22.99 -7.96 -7.29
CA GLY A 494 22.16 -9.17 -7.25
C GLY A 494 22.48 -10.09 -6.09
N TYR A 495 23.67 -10.02 -5.52
CA TYR A 495 24.08 -10.94 -4.46
C TYR A 495 23.17 -10.91 -3.24
N VAL A 496 22.69 -9.72 -2.82
CA VAL A 496 21.73 -9.58 -1.74
C VAL A 496 20.38 -10.23 -2.06
N LEU A 497 20.02 -10.35 -3.33
CA LEU A 497 18.76 -10.96 -3.78
C LEU A 497 18.73 -12.48 -3.57
N GLY A 498 19.88 -13.11 -3.44
CA GLY A 498 20.00 -14.52 -3.04
C GLY A 498 19.31 -14.81 -1.72
N LEU A 499 19.31 -13.84 -0.77
CA LEU A 499 18.55 -13.93 0.49
C LEU A 499 17.02 -13.95 0.30
N LEU A 500 16.53 -13.50 -0.86
CA LEU A 500 15.12 -13.53 -1.26
C LEU A 500 14.75 -14.80 -2.05
N GLY A 501 15.71 -15.71 -2.23
CA GLY A 501 15.56 -16.89 -3.08
C GLY A 501 15.60 -16.57 -4.58
N ILE A 502 16.19 -15.44 -4.97
CA ILE A 502 16.44 -15.06 -6.36
C ILE A 502 17.88 -15.49 -6.67
N THR A 503 18.06 -16.66 -7.29
CA THR A 503 19.37 -17.27 -7.56
C THR A 503 19.91 -16.95 -8.95
N SER A 504 19.07 -16.51 -9.86
CA SER A 504 19.43 -16.07 -11.20
C SER A 504 18.62 -14.86 -11.61
N MET A 505 19.22 -13.96 -12.35
CA MET A 505 18.56 -12.82 -12.97
C MET A 505 19.20 -12.51 -14.33
N GLU A 506 18.39 -12.02 -15.23
CA GLU A 506 18.85 -11.48 -16.51
C GLU A 506 19.67 -10.20 -16.24
N LYS A 507 20.85 -10.09 -16.84
CA LYS A 507 21.82 -9.01 -16.51
C LYS A 507 21.65 -7.76 -17.36
N TYR A 508 20.85 -7.78 -18.45
CA TYR A 508 20.68 -6.62 -19.30
C TYR A 508 20.05 -5.43 -18.55
N LEU A 509 20.55 -4.25 -18.88
CA LEU A 509 20.10 -2.99 -18.32
C LEU A 509 18.89 -2.45 -19.10
N GLU A 510 18.07 -1.65 -18.46
CA GLU A 510 16.91 -1.00 -19.07
C GLU A 510 16.74 0.40 -18.55
N LEU A 511 16.31 1.32 -19.42
CA LEU A 511 15.83 2.65 -19.07
C LEU A 511 14.55 2.96 -19.86
N TRP A 512 13.75 3.85 -19.34
CA TRP A 512 12.45 4.24 -19.89
C TRP A 512 12.36 5.77 -19.95
N PRO A 513 13.01 6.44 -20.92
CA PRO A 513 13.07 7.90 -21.00
C PRO A 513 11.71 8.58 -20.99
N GLY A 514 10.73 7.97 -21.67
CA GLY A 514 9.38 8.49 -21.83
C GLY A 514 9.26 9.56 -22.90
N LYS A 515 8.03 9.77 -23.34
CA LYS A 515 7.71 10.57 -24.53
C LYS A 515 8.27 12.00 -24.50
N GLU A 516 8.19 12.67 -23.36
CA GLU A 516 8.73 14.05 -23.22
C GLU A 516 10.25 14.13 -23.43
N ALA A 517 10.98 13.15 -22.93
CA ALA A 517 12.43 13.10 -23.10
C ALA A 517 12.83 12.71 -24.54
N GLU A 518 12.07 11.85 -25.17
CA GLU A 518 12.23 11.44 -26.57
C GLU A 518 11.94 12.62 -27.51
N GLU A 519 10.80 13.30 -27.36
CA GLU A 519 10.43 14.51 -28.13
C GLU A 519 11.47 15.62 -27.95
N TRP A 520 12.01 15.77 -26.73
CA TRP A 520 13.09 16.73 -26.48
C TRP A 520 14.36 16.37 -27.26
N ALA A 521 14.77 15.09 -27.27
CA ALA A 521 15.98 14.65 -27.98
C ALA A 521 15.83 14.86 -29.49
N ASP A 522 14.67 14.54 -30.05
CA ASP A 522 14.35 14.73 -31.46
C ASP A 522 14.36 16.22 -31.84
N ALA A 523 13.73 17.08 -31.05
CA ALA A 523 13.73 18.53 -31.28
C ALA A 523 15.14 19.14 -31.13
N PHE A 524 15.92 18.68 -30.15
CA PHE A 524 17.28 19.15 -29.92
C PHE A 524 18.21 18.82 -31.11
N LEU A 525 18.10 17.62 -31.67
CA LEU A 525 18.88 17.22 -32.84
C LEU A 525 18.38 17.89 -34.11
N ALA A 526 17.06 18.04 -34.32
CA ALA A 526 16.50 18.75 -35.47
C ALA A 526 16.99 20.22 -35.57
N GLY A 527 17.15 20.88 -34.41
CA GLY A 527 17.74 22.22 -34.35
C GLY A 527 19.26 22.30 -34.67
N SER A 528 19.90 21.17 -34.92
CA SER A 528 21.38 21.09 -35.04
C SER A 528 21.89 20.98 -36.49
N TRP A 529 21.06 21.24 -37.50
CA TRP A 529 21.43 21.24 -38.93
C TRP A 529 22.10 19.94 -39.40
N LEU A 530 21.51 18.78 -39.03
CA LEU A 530 22.00 17.49 -39.47
C LEU A 530 21.63 17.23 -40.94
N LYS A 531 22.57 16.63 -41.68
CA LYS A 531 22.31 16.11 -43.02
C LYS A 531 21.48 14.80 -42.89
N LYS A 532 20.66 14.54 -43.90
CA LYS A 532 19.95 13.27 -43.99
C LYS A 532 20.95 12.11 -43.95
N ASP A 533 20.70 11.10 -43.15
CA ASP A 533 21.53 9.88 -42.98
C ASP A 533 22.95 10.13 -42.42
N GLN A 534 23.22 11.32 -41.84
CA GLN A 534 24.49 11.63 -41.20
C GLN A 534 24.67 10.84 -39.91
N LYS A 535 25.76 10.07 -39.81
CA LYS A 535 26.09 9.30 -38.62
C LYS A 535 26.44 10.22 -37.44
N LEU A 536 25.95 9.82 -36.26
CA LEU A 536 26.10 10.53 -35.00
C LEU A 536 26.91 9.72 -33.98
N ILE A 537 27.98 10.29 -33.44
CA ILE A 537 28.70 9.70 -32.33
C ILE A 537 28.55 10.59 -31.11
N ALA A 538 27.98 10.06 -30.03
CA ALA A 538 27.98 10.69 -28.73
C ALA A 538 29.37 10.58 -28.10
N VAL A 539 29.91 11.68 -27.56
CA VAL A 539 31.23 11.69 -26.92
C VAL A 539 31.12 12.31 -25.52
N SER A 540 31.52 11.55 -24.51
CA SER A 540 31.61 12.05 -23.13
C SER A 540 33.03 12.58 -22.85
N LEU A 541 33.16 13.88 -22.67
CA LEU A 541 34.47 14.53 -22.50
C LEU A 541 35.12 14.26 -21.13
N SER A 542 34.31 13.92 -20.13
CA SER A 542 34.81 13.66 -18.78
C SER A 542 34.07 12.48 -18.11
N ALA A 543 34.80 11.73 -17.32
CA ALA A 543 34.23 10.63 -16.56
C ALA A 543 33.70 11.08 -15.19
N SER A 544 34.44 11.92 -14.50
CA SER A 544 34.09 12.44 -13.17
C SER A 544 35.07 13.50 -12.72
N ARG A 545 34.58 14.57 -12.11
CA ARG A 545 35.42 15.62 -11.51
C ARG A 545 36.38 15.10 -10.42
N ARG A 546 35.92 14.12 -9.66
CA ARG A 546 36.72 13.48 -8.60
C ARG A 546 37.81 12.55 -9.16
N TRP A 547 37.62 12.03 -10.38
CA TRP A 547 38.45 11.00 -10.99
C TRP A 547 38.97 11.47 -12.35
N SER A 548 39.71 12.58 -12.35
CA SER A 548 40.33 13.13 -13.60
C SER A 548 41.25 12.11 -14.27
N THR A 549 41.78 11.15 -13.53
CA THR A 549 42.60 10.05 -14.06
C THR A 549 41.84 9.08 -14.98
N LYS A 550 40.48 9.12 -15.01
CA LYS A 550 39.65 8.36 -15.96
C LYS A 550 39.47 9.08 -17.31
N ASN A 551 39.94 10.27 -17.48
CA ASN A 551 39.75 11.04 -18.69
C ASN A 551 40.90 10.75 -19.69
N TRP A 552 40.55 10.49 -20.97
CA TRP A 552 41.47 10.15 -22.05
C TRP A 552 42.15 11.40 -22.60
N GLY A 553 42.39 12.41 -22.04
CA GLY A 553 43.10 13.59 -22.53
C GLY A 553 42.32 14.44 -23.55
N THR A 554 42.38 15.77 -23.35
CA THR A 554 41.64 16.71 -24.22
C THR A 554 42.24 16.77 -25.63
N SER A 555 43.56 16.64 -25.79
CA SER A 555 44.22 16.65 -27.09
C SER A 555 43.79 15.48 -27.99
N SER A 556 43.78 14.27 -27.44
CA SER A 556 43.34 13.08 -28.18
C SER A 556 41.86 13.16 -28.56
N MET A 557 41.02 13.70 -27.67
CA MET A 557 39.60 13.93 -27.98
C MET A 557 39.38 14.98 -29.07
N LEU A 558 40.20 16.03 -29.11
CA LEU A 558 40.15 17.06 -30.16
C LEU A 558 40.53 16.46 -31.51
N GLU A 559 41.70 15.78 -31.59
CA GLU A 559 42.17 15.12 -32.79
C GLU A 559 41.14 14.11 -33.32
N LEU A 560 40.62 13.26 -32.47
CA LEU A 560 39.58 12.29 -32.84
C LEU A 560 38.34 12.97 -33.42
N THR A 561 37.84 14.02 -32.74
CA THR A 561 36.63 14.74 -33.16
C THR A 561 36.81 15.41 -34.51
N ASP A 562 38.00 16.03 -34.75
CA ASP A 562 38.31 16.68 -36.01
C ASP A 562 38.47 15.68 -37.14
N ARG A 563 39.09 14.51 -36.91
CA ARG A 563 39.22 13.43 -37.88
C ARG A 563 37.87 12.77 -38.19
N LEU A 564 37.02 12.50 -37.21
CA LEU A 564 35.69 11.98 -37.46
C LEU A 564 34.88 12.89 -38.40
N ALA A 565 34.98 14.17 -38.23
CA ALA A 565 34.29 15.16 -39.06
C ALA A 565 34.91 15.29 -40.47
N ALA A 566 36.25 15.41 -40.56
CA ALA A 566 36.97 15.67 -41.80
C ALA A 566 37.11 14.45 -42.69
N GLU A 567 37.47 13.29 -42.14
CA GLU A 567 37.77 12.08 -42.90
C GLU A 567 36.53 11.23 -43.17
N HIS A 568 35.53 11.24 -42.23
CA HIS A 568 34.36 10.35 -42.27
C HIS A 568 33.02 11.07 -42.37
N GLY A 569 32.95 12.40 -42.29
CA GLY A 569 31.70 13.16 -42.35
C GLY A 569 30.75 12.91 -41.16
N ILE A 570 31.29 12.36 -40.07
CA ILE A 570 30.54 11.97 -38.87
C ILE A 570 30.31 13.19 -37.98
N ARG A 571 29.11 13.36 -37.45
CA ARG A 571 28.78 14.42 -36.52
C ARG A 571 28.98 13.96 -35.07
N VAL A 572 29.68 14.74 -34.28
CA VAL A 572 29.88 14.47 -32.86
C VAL A 572 28.85 15.20 -32.01
N VAL A 573 28.25 14.52 -31.02
CA VAL A 573 27.40 15.09 -29.99
C VAL A 573 28.12 15.02 -28.66
N LEU A 574 28.48 16.14 -28.09
CA LEU A 574 29.14 16.22 -26.78
C LEU A 574 28.08 16.04 -25.67
N VAL A 575 28.26 15.02 -24.84
CA VAL A 575 27.40 14.74 -23.68
C VAL A 575 28.19 14.91 -22.38
N GLY A 576 27.51 15.31 -21.31
CA GLY A 576 28.11 15.51 -19.99
C GLY A 576 27.24 16.27 -19.03
N ALA A 577 27.63 16.30 -17.76
CA ALA A 577 26.88 16.98 -16.70
C ALA A 577 27.08 18.52 -16.78
N GLY A 578 26.27 19.26 -16.04
CA GLY A 578 26.40 20.73 -15.94
C GLY A 578 27.78 21.21 -15.42
N GLU A 579 28.46 20.36 -14.68
CA GLU A 579 29.79 20.60 -14.14
C GLU A 579 30.87 20.63 -15.25
N ASP A 580 30.61 19.98 -16.39
CA ASP A 580 31.54 19.87 -17.53
C ASP A 580 31.44 21.02 -18.53
N ARG A 581 30.50 21.97 -18.32
CA ARG A 581 30.27 23.11 -19.24
C ARG A 581 31.54 23.89 -19.58
N LYS A 582 32.43 24.08 -18.59
CA LYS A 582 33.69 24.80 -18.82
C LYS A 582 34.63 24.00 -19.74
N ILE A 583 34.74 22.68 -19.49
CA ILE A 583 35.54 21.77 -20.32
C ILE A 583 34.99 21.76 -21.76
N ALA A 584 33.67 21.65 -21.91
CA ALA A 584 33.04 21.69 -23.23
C ALA A 584 33.25 23.04 -23.96
N ALA A 585 33.12 24.16 -23.26
CA ALA A 585 33.36 25.48 -23.84
C ALA A 585 34.80 25.64 -24.33
N ASP A 586 35.79 25.20 -23.56
CA ASP A 586 37.21 25.24 -23.93
C ASP A 586 37.51 24.26 -25.07
N PHE A 587 36.85 23.10 -25.12
CA PHE A 587 36.93 22.15 -26.22
C PHE A 587 36.40 22.74 -27.53
N LEU A 588 35.22 23.37 -27.50
CA LEU A 588 34.56 23.97 -28.65
C LEU A 588 35.38 25.12 -29.30
N LYS A 589 36.19 25.79 -28.51
CA LYS A 589 37.10 26.84 -29.04
C LYS A 589 38.31 26.29 -29.79
N LYS A 590 38.67 25.03 -29.54
CA LYS A 590 39.90 24.40 -30.05
C LYS A 590 39.66 23.43 -31.20
N THR A 591 38.46 22.84 -31.31
CA THR A 591 38.10 21.91 -32.37
C THR A 591 37.79 22.64 -33.67
N ASN A 592 38.20 22.08 -34.81
CA ASN A 592 37.83 22.54 -36.15
C ASN A 592 36.48 21.93 -36.58
N ALA A 593 36.09 20.81 -36.01
CA ALA A 593 34.75 20.24 -36.17
C ALA A 593 33.70 21.14 -35.48
N LYS A 594 32.47 21.02 -35.88
CA LYS A 594 31.36 21.76 -35.27
C LYS A 594 30.47 20.79 -34.48
N PRO A 595 30.92 20.21 -33.34
CA PRO A 595 30.14 19.26 -32.60
C PRO A 595 28.88 19.90 -32.01
N ILE A 596 27.84 19.08 -31.86
CA ILE A 596 26.59 19.47 -31.19
C ILE A 596 26.85 19.44 -29.68
N ASN A 597 26.62 20.53 -28.99
CA ASN A 597 26.90 20.64 -27.57
C ASN A 597 25.63 20.40 -26.73
N ALA A 598 25.51 19.23 -26.12
CA ALA A 598 24.48 18.87 -25.16
C ALA A 598 24.96 18.88 -23.69
N VAL A 599 26.23 19.26 -23.43
CA VAL A 599 26.81 19.26 -22.07
C VAL A 599 26.04 20.19 -21.14
N GLY A 600 25.48 19.63 -20.07
CA GLY A 600 24.70 20.35 -19.07
C GLY A 600 23.34 20.86 -19.57
N LYS A 601 22.84 20.35 -20.69
CA LYS A 601 21.54 20.68 -21.25
C LYS A 601 20.52 19.55 -21.12
N THR A 602 20.96 18.37 -20.72
CA THR A 602 20.10 17.17 -20.54
C THR A 602 19.69 16.99 -19.09
N SER A 603 18.45 16.60 -18.86
CA SER A 603 18.01 16.01 -17.59
C SER A 603 18.48 14.56 -17.48
N ALA A 604 18.14 13.89 -16.36
CA ALA A 604 18.50 12.50 -16.15
C ALA A 604 17.81 11.55 -17.16
N ALA A 605 16.57 11.86 -17.58
CA ALA A 605 15.84 11.09 -18.59
C ALA A 605 16.20 11.47 -20.02
N GLN A 606 16.55 12.73 -20.26
CA GLN A 606 16.92 13.23 -21.61
C GLN A 606 18.28 12.73 -22.08
N LEU A 607 19.24 12.47 -21.17
CA LEU A 607 20.53 11.94 -21.54
C LEU A 607 20.46 10.56 -22.22
N PRO A 608 19.77 9.56 -21.67
CA PRO A 608 19.57 8.28 -22.36
C PRO A 608 18.82 8.43 -23.69
N ALA A 609 17.77 9.27 -23.74
CA ALA A 609 17.02 9.51 -24.96
C ALA A 609 17.89 10.10 -26.08
N LEU A 610 18.81 11.01 -25.74
CA LEU A 610 19.75 11.57 -26.69
C LEU A 610 20.80 10.54 -27.14
N ILE A 611 21.31 9.72 -26.22
CA ILE A 611 22.27 8.64 -26.54
C ILE A 611 21.63 7.61 -27.48
N GLU A 612 20.38 7.26 -27.28
CA GLU A 612 19.61 6.33 -28.13
C GLU A 612 19.50 6.79 -29.61
N ARG A 613 19.55 8.11 -29.86
CA ARG A 613 19.54 8.70 -31.21
C ARG A 613 20.93 8.73 -31.85
N CYS A 614 21.96 8.33 -31.13
CA CYS A 614 23.33 8.27 -31.67
C CYS A 614 23.65 6.82 -32.10
N ASP A 615 24.44 6.69 -33.17
CA ASP A 615 24.84 5.38 -33.70
C ASP A 615 25.83 4.67 -32.76
N VAL A 616 26.73 5.43 -32.11
CA VAL A 616 27.74 4.90 -31.16
C VAL A 616 28.01 5.92 -30.07
N LEU A 617 28.32 5.46 -28.87
CA LEU A 617 28.83 6.29 -27.76
C LEU A 617 30.34 6.03 -27.54
N LEU A 618 31.15 7.08 -27.44
CA LEU A 618 32.50 7.04 -26.88
C LEU A 618 32.48 7.62 -25.47
N THR A 619 32.99 6.86 -24.50
CA THR A 619 33.01 7.29 -23.10
C THR A 619 34.20 6.68 -22.33
N GLY A 620 34.56 7.25 -21.21
CA GLY A 620 35.32 6.55 -20.18
C GLY A 620 34.42 5.74 -19.25
N ASP A 621 35.00 5.14 -18.20
CA ASP A 621 34.27 4.46 -17.12
C ASP A 621 33.39 5.49 -16.36
N SER A 622 32.18 5.69 -16.86
CA SER A 622 31.22 6.71 -16.36
C SER A 622 29.76 6.38 -16.66
N ALA A 623 28.84 7.18 -16.12
CA ALA A 623 27.40 6.93 -16.24
C ALA A 623 26.86 6.85 -17.67
N PRO A 624 27.32 7.59 -18.68
CA PRO A 624 26.89 7.45 -20.07
C PRO A 624 27.07 6.03 -20.62
N MET A 625 28.11 5.30 -20.22
CA MET A 625 28.31 3.89 -20.59
C MET A 625 27.11 3.01 -20.18
N HIS A 626 26.67 3.17 -18.93
CA HIS A 626 25.53 2.41 -18.41
C HIS A 626 24.22 2.84 -19.09
N ALA A 627 24.10 4.13 -19.43
CA ALA A 627 22.96 4.64 -20.17
C ALA A 627 22.88 4.04 -21.59
N ALA A 628 23.99 4.03 -22.32
CA ALA A 628 24.07 3.43 -23.65
C ALA A 628 23.70 1.93 -23.60
N ALA A 629 24.29 1.18 -22.67
CA ALA A 629 23.96 -0.23 -22.47
C ALA A 629 22.47 -0.45 -22.16
N ALA A 630 21.82 0.51 -21.49
CA ALA A 630 20.42 0.38 -21.09
C ALA A 630 19.42 0.74 -22.20
N VAL A 631 19.82 1.57 -23.17
CA VAL A 631 18.99 1.95 -24.33
C VAL A 631 19.39 1.22 -25.61
N GLY A 632 20.38 0.30 -25.54
CA GLY A 632 20.80 -0.51 -26.67
C GLY A 632 21.73 0.22 -27.65
N THR A 633 22.30 1.38 -27.29
CA THR A 633 23.26 2.08 -28.14
C THR A 633 24.64 1.42 -28.04
N PRO A 634 25.25 1.01 -29.16
CA PRO A 634 26.61 0.50 -29.18
C PRO A 634 27.61 1.49 -28.57
N PHE A 635 28.66 1.00 -27.88
CA PHE A 635 29.61 1.90 -27.27
C PHE A 635 31.06 1.42 -27.28
N VAL A 636 31.96 2.39 -27.37
CA VAL A 636 33.40 2.23 -27.13
C VAL A 636 33.72 2.85 -25.78
N VAL A 637 34.31 2.07 -24.89
CA VAL A 637 34.70 2.56 -23.56
C VAL A 637 36.16 2.44 -23.30
N ILE A 638 36.74 3.54 -22.78
CA ILE A 638 38.15 3.64 -22.42
C ILE A 638 38.31 3.44 -20.92
N PHE A 639 39.05 2.41 -20.53
CA PHE A 639 39.43 2.14 -19.17
C PHE A 639 40.90 2.51 -18.91
N GLY A 640 41.15 3.11 -17.77
CA GLY A 640 42.50 3.44 -17.31
C GLY A 640 42.76 2.95 -15.90
N PRO A 641 42.48 3.76 -14.84
CA PRO A 641 42.80 3.43 -13.46
C PRO A 641 41.83 2.40 -12.80
N THR A 642 40.77 1.99 -13.49
CA THR A 642 39.74 1.10 -13.00
C THR A 642 39.72 -0.21 -13.75
N ASP A 643 39.24 -1.27 -13.08
CA ASP A 643 39.15 -2.62 -13.61
C ASP A 643 37.93 -2.79 -14.51
N PRO A 644 38.10 -3.11 -15.80
CA PRO A 644 36.98 -3.39 -16.71
C PRO A 644 36.05 -4.49 -16.21
N GLU A 645 36.57 -5.59 -15.67
CA GLU A 645 35.73 -6.70 -15.17
C GLU A 645 34.76 -6.27 -14.09
N ARG A 646 35.14 -5.25 -13.31
CA ARG A 646 34.35 -4.78 -12.19
C ARG A 646 33.40 -3.64 -12.53
N HIS A 647 33.65 -2.89 -13.60
CA HIS A 647 32.91 -1.64 -13.88
C HIS A 647 32.18 -1.64 -15.22
N LEU A 648 32.51 -2.54 -16.13
CA LEU A 648 31.95 -2.60 -17.47
C LEU A 648 30.44 -2.89 -17.43
N ALA A 649 29.67 -2.08 -18.16
CA ALA A 649 28.23 -2.33 -18.32
C ALA A 649 27.99 -3.64 -19.13
N PRO A 650 27.03 -4.47 -18.76
CA PRO A 650 26.65 -5.62 -19.57
C PRO A 650 25.96 -5.13 -20.85
N ALA A 651 26.54 -5.44 -21.99
CA ALA A 651 25.99 -5.20 -23.32
C ALA A 651 26.66 -6.15 -24.32
N GLU A 652 26.02 -6.48 -25.41
CA GLU A 652 26.58 -7.28 -26.49
C GLU A 652 27.44 -6.39 -27.41
N ASP A 653 26.89 -5.25 -27.83
CA ASP A 653 27.53 -4.31 -28.73
C ASP A 653 28.42 -3.31 -27.97
N ARG A 654 29.62 -3.78 -27.60
CA ARG A 654 30.59 -2.97 -26.87
C ARG A 654 32.03 -3.26 -27.30
N LYS A 655 32.87 -2.25 -27.28
CA LYS A 655 34.32 -2.37 -27.43
C LYS A 655 35.03 -1.74 -26.24
N VAL A 656 35.93 -2.49 -25.63
CA VAL A 656 36.71 -2.03 -24.47
C VAL A 656 38.13 -1.71 -24.92
N ILE A 657 38.59 -0.53 -24.65
CA ILE A 657 39.98 -0.12 -24.86
C ILE A 657 40.68 0.03 -23.51
N TYR A 658 41.76 -0.69 -23.32
CA TYR A 658 42.47 -0.77 -22.05
C TYR A 658 43.95 -1.09 -22.28
N ALA A 659 44.83 -0.15 -21.98
CA ALA A 659 46.25 -0.31 -22.22
C ALA A 659 46.96 -1.37 -21.34
N GLY A 660 46.33 -1.82 -20.23
CA GLY A 660 46.86 -2.94 -19.43
C GLY A 660 48.21 -2.66 -18.75
N VAL A 661 48.57 -1.42 -18.49
CA VAL A 661 49.89 -1.05 -17.90
C VAL A 661 50.05 -1.64 -16.49
N LYS A 662 51.26 -1.99 -16.09
CA LYS A 662 51.58 -2.65 -14.82
C LYS A 662 50.99 -2.03 -13.55
N CYS A 663 50.67 -0.74 -13.57
CA CYS A 663 50.09 -0.04 -12.42
C CYS A 663 48.56 0.04 -12.44
N SER A 664 47.92 -0.48 -13.47
CA SER A 664 46.46 -0.52 -13.60
C SER A 664 45.92 -1.95 -13.37
N PRO A 665 44.77 -2.09 -12.69
CA PRO A 665 43.94 -1.04 -12.07
C PRO A 665 44.48 -0.54 -10.72
N CYS A 666 44.60 0.79 -10.56
CA CYS A 666 45.18 1.40 -9.35
C CYS A 666 44.13 2.08 -8.45
N TYR A 667 42.97 2.42 -8.97
CA TYR A 667 41.89 3.12 -8.24
C TYR A 667 42.33 4.44 -7.57
N LYS A 668 43.23 5.21 -8.20
CA LYS A 668 43.71 6.47 -7.65
C LYS A 668 43.10 7.67 -8.38
N PRO A 669 42.60 8.69 -7.68
CA PRO A 669 42.07 9.91 -8.30
C PRO A 669 43.17 10.87 -8.84
N SER A 670 44.44 10.67 -8.46
CA SER A 670 45.59 11.38 -8.93
C SER A 670 46.70 10.41 -9.33
N CYS A 671 47.48 10.74 -10.35
CA CYS A 671 48.51 9.87 -10.90
C CYS A 671 49.89 10.54 -10.87
N SER A 672 50.89 9.83 -10.35
CA SER A 672 52.30 10.21 -10.36
C SER A 672 53.07 9.72 -11.60
N ARG A 673 52.44 8.86 -12.44
CA ARG A 673 53.08 8.23 -13.61
C ARG A 673 52.57 8.79 -14.95
N ARG A 674 52.29 10.08 -15.02
CA ARG A 674 51.85 10.80 -16.25
C ARG A 674 50.62 10.13 -16.93
N MET A 675 49.79 9.42 -16.19
CA MET A 675 48.58 8.72 -16.69
C MET A 675 48.86 7.74 -17.85
N GLN A 676 49.94 6.97 -17.79
CA GLN A 676 50.33 6.03 -18.87
C GLN A 676 49.15 5.15 -19.34
N CYS A 677 48.30 4.68 -18.43
CA CYS A 677 47.11 3.89 -18.75
C CYS A 677 46.10 4.63 -19.66
N MET A 678 46.24 5.94 -19.85
CA MET A 678 45.42 6.74 -20.75
C MET A 678 46.21 7.29 -21.93
N THR A 679 47.50 7.69 -21.71
CA THR A 679 48.33 8.30 -22.75
C THR A 679 48.90 7.29 -23.75
N GLU A 680 48.94 6.00 -23.38
CA GLU A 680 49.34 4.91 -24.29
C GLU A 680 48.24 4.49 -25.27
N ILE A 681 47.01 4.92 -25.05
CA ILE A 681 45.87 4.64 -25.96
C ILE A 681 45.93 5.66 -27.10
N SER A 682 46.16 5.22 -28.33
CA SER A 682 46.28 6.06 -29.52
C SER A 682 44.92 6.51 -30.08
N VAL A 683 44.90 7.61 -30.82
CA VAL A 683 43.70 8.08 -31.52
C VAL A 683 43.26 7.08 -32.60
N ASP A 684 44.23 6.46 -33.32
CA ASP A 684 43.95 5.47 -34.35
C ASP A 684 43.22 4.23 -33.78
N GLU A 685 43.64 3.75 -32.62
CA GLU A 685 43.00 2.61 -31.95
C GLU A 685 41.54 2.96 -31.60
N VAL A 686 41.25 4.13 -31.06
CA VAL A 686 39.88 4.52 -30.72
C VAL A 686 39.06 4.79 -31.97
N LEU A 687 39.64 5.41 -33.02
CA LEU A 687 38.94 5.63 -34.29
C LEU A 687 38.56 4.30 -34.96
N THR A 688 39.50 3.38 -35.04
CA THR A 688 39.24 2.02 -35.60
C THR A 688 38.12 1.33 -34.85
N ALA A 689 38.15 1.36 -33.50
CA ALA A 689 37.11 0.75 -32.68
C ALA A 689 35.73 1.39 -32.93
N LEU A 690 35.65 2.70 -33.12
CA LEU A 690 34.39 3.41 -33.42
C LEU A 690 33.86 3.03 -34.80
N MET A 691 34.75 2.94 -35.82
CA MET A 691 34.35 2.58 -37.17
C MET A 691 33.83 1.15 -37.23
N GLU A 692 34.50 0.20 -36.57
CA GLU A 692 34.01 -1.19 -36.45
C GLU A 692 32.62 -1.28 -35.81
N MET A 693 32.37 -0.49 -34.77
CA MET A 693 31.06 -0.46 -34.10
C MET A 693 29.96 0.14 -35.00
N LEU A 694 30.29 1.15 -35.82
CA LEU A 694 29.37 1.73 -36.79
C LEU A 694 29.02 0.74 -37.93
N GLU A 695 29.95 -0.10 -38.34
CA GLU A 695 29.74 -1.13 -39.38
C GLU A 695 28.92 -2.31 -38.84
N ALA A 696 29.16 -2.74 -37.62
CA ALA A 696 28.40 -3.80 -36.95
C ALA A 696 26.91 -3.47 -36.84
N GLY A 697 26.57 -2.22 -36.54
CA GLY A 697 25.18 -1.73 -36.47
C GLY A 697 24.42 -1.82 -37.80
N LYS A 698 25.11 -1.66 -38.94
CA LYS A 698 24.51 -1.82 -40.28
C LYS A 698 24.05 -3.23 -40.60
N LYS A 699 24.69 -4.26 -40.03
CA LYS A 699 24.35 -5.69 -40.30
C LYS A 699 23.05 -6.08 -39.60
N VAL A 700 22.69 -5.46 -38.50
CA VAL A 700 21.46 -5.76 -37.77
C VAL A 700 20.25 -5.15 -38.48
N GLU A 701 20.34 -3.93 -39.06
CA GLU A 701 19.26 -3.32 -39.84
C GLU A 701 18.96 -4.02 -41.17
N SER A 702 19.95 -4.70 -41.79
CA SER A 702 19.75 -5.41 -43.03
C SER A 702 19.25 -6.86 -42.85
N GLY A 703 19.21 -7.39 -41.65
CA GLY A 703 18.76 -8.75 -41.33
C GLY A 703 17.29 -8.84 -40.85
N GLN A 704 16.60 -7.71 -40.67
CA GLN A 704 15.18 -7.63 -40.37
C GLN A 704 14.41 -6.97 -41.51
N LYS A 705 14.32 -7.66 -42.64
CA LYS A 705 13.33 -7.44 -43.70
C LYS A 705 12.67 -8.74 -44.09
#